data_b9d6ea2dae0e285f4f4e2335019bab75
#
_entry.id   b9d6ea2dae0e285f4f4e2335019bab75
#
_cell.length_a   1.000
_cell.length_b   1.000
_cell.length_c   1.000
_cell.angle_alpha   90.00
_cell.angle_beta   90.00
_cell.angle_gamma   90.00
#
_symmetry.space_group_name_H-M   'P 1'
#
loop_
_entity.id
_entity.type
_entity.pdbx_description
1 polymer ?
#
loop_
_entity_poly.entity_id
_entity_poly.type
_entity_poly.pdbx_seq_one_letter_code
_entity_poly.pdbx_strand_id
1 'polypeptide(L)'
;MSQAPLVLVDGSSYLYRAFHALPPLTTSKGLPTGAVKGVLNMLKSLRKQYPDSPFAVVFDAKGGTFRDDMYAEYKANRPSMPDDMRVQIEPLHQSVIALGFPLLCVEGVEADDVIGTLARSSAAADRPVVISTGDKDMAQLVDGHITLVNTMTGSSMDIEGVKEKFGVAPEQIIDYLALMGDSSDNIPGVPGIGPKTASGLLVGVNGGLKELYEQLDIVPTLPIRGAKTLPAKLEEHKEMAFLSYQLATIKIDVPLDVGLDDLHLIEPDREKLLELYTQLEFKSWFDEIQRDAKRVELKAAPVAEDIVEAAPAAPAETTYTTILDQATFDAWLKKLNDAKLFAFDTETTGIDAQQAQLVGVSFAVQPHEAAYIPLTHSYIGAPQQLDRDTVLLALKPLLQDPSKLKVGQHAKFDMNILANCAIGGDPANGISVRGIAFDTMLESYVLNSTATRHDMDSLAKKYLDYDTVSFQDIAGKGAKQLTFDQIPLEQAGPYAAEDADVTLRLHQALHAQLTAIPSLASVLTDIEIPLVPVLARIERQGALVDAQLLGVQSIELGNKMVELERQAFEIAGEAFNLGSPKQLGAILYEKLGLPVLKKTGKGQASTAEEVLAKLAEDDYPLPKVLMQYRSMSKLKSTYTDRLPEQINPRTGRVHTSYHQAVAATGRLSSSDPNLQNIPVRTAEGRRIRQAFVAPKGYKLLAADYSQIELRIMAHLSKDEGLMNAFRNDLDVHTATAAEVFKVELAEVTSNQRRSAKAINFGLIYGMGAQKLGKDIGVDTKTAKAYIDVYFARYPGVREYMERTRAQAADQGYVETFFGRRLYLPDINSNKPQERAAAERTAINAPMQGTAADIIKKAMVLVDNWLTASGLDAKVILQVHDELVLEVREDLVAEVSEKIREHMSAAAQLDVPLVVDVGVGDNWDEAH
;
A
#
# COMPACT_ATOMS: atom_id res chain seq x y z
N MET A 1 0.67 41.32 -1.58
CA MET A 1 1.06 39.92 -1.37
C MET A 1 1.05 39.71 0.14
N SER A 2 0.29 38.72 0.66
CA SER A 2 0.34 38.40 2.08
C SER A 2 1.74 37.90 2.44
N GLN A 3 2.27 38.35 3.53
CA GLN A 3 3.60 37.94 4.01
C GLN A 3 3.55 36.45 4.36
N ALA A 4 4.58 35.67 3.98
CA ALA A 4 4.65 34.23 4.33
C ALA A 4 4.59 34.05 5.87
N PRO A 5 3.84 33.05 6.39
CA PRO A 5 3.66 32.85 7.81
C PRO A 5 4.96 32.45 8.50
N LEU A 6 5.15 32.82 9.75
CA LEU A 6 6.18 32.25 10.61
C LEU A 6 5.71 30.85 11.06
N VAL A 7 6.52 29.82 10.84
CA VAL A 7 6.23 28.44 11.26
C VAL A 7 7.00 28.10 12.52
N LEU A 8 6.30 27.90 13.62
CA LEU A 8 6.84 27.51 14.91
C LEU A 8 6.54 26.03 15.17
N VAL A 9 7.56 25.25 15.44
CA VAL A 9 7.42 23.80 15.63
C VAL A 9 7.75 23.43 17.07
N ASP A 10 6.81 22.79 17.72
CA ASP A 10 7.01 22.18 19.03
C ASP A 10 7.79 20.86 18.87
N GLY A 11 9.12 20.98 18.99
CA GLY A 11 10.05 19.87 18.80
C GLY A 11 9.93 18.79 19.86
N SER A 12 9.61 19.19 21.10
CA SER A 12 9.39 18.25 22.22
C SER A 12 8.16 17.38 21.98
N SER A 13 7.03 17.97 21.61
CA SER A 13 5.82 17.24 21.23
C SER A 13 6.08 16.31 20.03
N TYR A 14 6.84 16.78 19.04
CA TYR A 14 7.23 15.96 17.88
C TYR A 14 8.07 14.75 18.26
N LEU A 15 9.05 14.93 19.16
CA LEU A 15 9.91 13.86 19.66
C LEU A 15 9.10 12.77 20.37
N TYR A 16 8.26 13.16 21.33
CA TYR A 16 7.42 12.22 22.07
C TYR A 16 6.46 11.46 21.15
N ARG A 17 5.83 12.16 20.23
CA ARG A 17 4.89 11.56 19.26
C ARG A 17 5.58 10.58 18.32
N ALA A 18 6.72 10.97 17.77
CA ALA A 18 7.50 10.11 16.86
C ALA A 18 7.99 8.85 17.58
N PHE A 19 8.40 8.98 18.83
CA PHE A 19 8.86 7.85 19.63
C PHE A 19 7.76 6.81 19.88
N HIS A 20 6.54 7.25 20.16
CA HIS A 20 5.42 6.35 20.43
C HIS A 20 4.65 5.87 19.20
N ALA A 21 4.69 6.61 18.09
CA ALA A 21 3.95 6.27 16.89
C ALA A 21 4.69 5.30 15.95
N LEU A 22 6.01 5.35 15.93
CA LEU A 22 6.81 4.53 15.04
C LEU A 22 7.25 3.22 15.71
N PRO A 23 7.41 2.13 14.93
CA PRO A 23 8.04 0.92 15.45
C PRO A 23 9.48 1.23 15.93
N PRO A 24 10.01 0.49 16.91
CA PRO A 24 11.37 0.69 17.39
C PRO A 24 12.38 0.39 16.28
N LEU A 25 12.88 1.44 15.63
CA LEU A 25 13.94 1.38 14.65
C LEU A 25 15.27 1.55 15.38
N THR A 26 16.24 0.68 15.08
CA THR A 26 17.58 0.73 15.65
C THR A 26 18.63 0.55 14.56
N THR A 27 19.80 1.16 14.75
CA THR A 27 20.97 0.86 13.92
C THR A 27 21.46 -0.57 14.16
N SER A 28 22.35 -1.05 13.29
CA SER A 28 23.05 -2.34 13.47
C SER A 28 23.83 -2.45 14.79
N LYS A 29 24.20 -1.32 15.40
CA LYS A 29 24.88 -1.21 16.69
C LYS A 29 23.91 -1.06 17.88
N GLY A 30 22.59 -1.13 17.63
CA GLY A 30 21.58 -1.03 18.68
C GLY A 30 21.18 0.40 19.09
N LEU A 31 21.64 1.46 18.40
CA LEU A 31 21.22 2.83 18.67
C LEU A 31 19.78 3.04 18.18
N PRO A 32 18.82 3.44 19.07
CA PRO A 32 17.47 3.78 18.65
C PRO A 32 17.46 5.01 17.72
N THR A 33 16.67 4.96 16.63
CA THR A 33 16.63 6.01 15.60
C THR A 33 15.23 6.38 15.15
N GLY A 34 14.20 5.68 15.64
CA GLY A 34 12.80 5.85 15.19
C GLY A 34 12.28 7.26 15.41
N ALA A 35 12.53 7.86 16.60
CA ALA A 35 12.08 9.20 16.91
C ALA A 35 12.77 10.25 16.04
N VAL A 36 14.09 10.14 15.84
CA VAL A 36 14.85 11.03 14.94
C VAL A 36 14.24 11.01 13.54
N LYS A 37 14.05 9.81 12.97
CA LYS A 37 13.47 9.65 11.63
C LYS A 37 12.07 10.25 11.52
N GLY A 38 11.24 10.07 12.55
CA GLY A 38 9.89 10.60 12.60
C GLY A 38 9.85 12.12 12.60
N VAL A 39 10.63 12.75 13.49
CA VAL A 39 10.70 14.22 13.59
C VAL A 39 11.22 14.83 12.28
N LEU A 40 12.32 14.30 11.73
CA LEU A 40 12.89 14.84 10.49
C LEU A 40 11.93 14.70 9.30
N ASN A 41 11.13 13.63 9.23
CA ASN A 41 10.07 13.50 8.22
C ASN A 41 8.99 14.58 8.37
N MET A 42 8.54 14.85 9.61
CA MET A 42 7.56 15.90 9.87
C MET A 42 8.10 17.29 9.51
N LEU A 43 9.37 17.58 9.82
CA LEU A 43 10.02 18.84 9.46
C LEU A 43 10.18 19.00 7.94
N LYS A 44 10.61 17.94 7.23
CA LYS A 44 10.71 17.95 5.77
C LYS A 44 9.33 18.20 5.12
N SER A 45 8.26 17.61 5.68
CA SER A 45 6.89 17.83 5.22
C SER A 45 6.42 19.28 5.43
N LEU A 46 6.68 19.88 6.60
CA LEU A 46 6.37 21.28 6.87
C LEU A 46 7.13 22.23 5.95
N ARG A 47 8.44 21.99 5.72
CA ARG A 47 9.24 22.79 4.80
C ARG A 47 8.67 22.77 3.38
N LYS A 48 8.18 21.59 2.92
CA LYS A 48 7.51 21.47 1.62
C LYS A 48 6.19 22.25 1.58
N GLN A 49 5.42 22.24 2.66
CA GLN A 49 4.14 22.93 2.76
C GLN A 49 4.29 24.47 2.87
N TYR A 50 5.40 24.95 3.47
CA TYR A 50 5.69 26.35 3.70
C TYR A 50 7.11 26.73 3.18
N PRO A 51 7.37 26.69 1.87
CA PRO A 51 8.72 26.76 1.31
C PRO A 51 9.42 28.11 1.55
N ASP A 52 8.66 29.22 1.57
CA ASP A 52 9.17 30.59 1.70
C ASP A 52 9.01 31.17 3.13
N SER A 53 8.65 30.34 4.08
CA SER A 53 8.37 30.73 5.45
C SER A 53 9.63 30.71 6.32
N PRO A 54 9.79 31.66 7.27
CA PRO A 54 10.74 31.48 8.36
C PRO A 54 10.26 30.40 9.31
N PHE A 55 11.22 29.72 9.96
CA PHE A 55 10.96 28.61 10.86
C PHE A 55 11.69 28.78 12.20
N ALA A 56 11.11 28.23 13.27
CA ALA A 56 11.86 27.88 14.48
C ALA A 56 11.37 26.51 15.00
N VAL A 57 12.32 25.64 15.36
CA VAL A 57 12.04 24.38 16.06
C VAL A 57 12.46 24.54 17.50
N VAL A 58 11.49 24.44 18.41
CA VAL A 58 11.70 24.74 19.84
C VAL A 58 11.65 23.46 20.65
N PHE A 59 12.64 23.24 21.51
CA PHE A 59 12.71 22.12 22.43
C PHE A 59 12.81 22.59 23.87
N ASP A 60 12.30 21.78 24.80
CA ASP A 60 12.48 22.01 26.24
C ASP A 60 13.96 21.87 26.60
N ALA A 61 14.44 22.79 27.45
CA ALA A 61 15.78 22.73 28.01
C ALA A 61 15.87 21.67 29.14
N LYS A 62 17.09 21.28 29.48
CA LYS A 62 17.31 20.46 30.69
C LYS A 62 17.20 21.32 31.93
N GLY A 63 16.45 20.88 32.92
CA GLY A 63 16.32 21.54 34.20
C GLY A 63 14.89 21.82 34.58
N GLY A 64 14.70 22.43 35.75
CA GLY A 64 13.39 22.91 36.20
C GLY A 64 13.01 24.23 35.54
N THR A 65 11.72 24.52 35.53
CA THR A 65 11.15 25.77 35.01
C THR A 65 10.57 26.60 36.17
N PHE A 66 10.21 27.83 35.91
CA PHE A 66 9.57 28.69 36.95
C PHE A 66 8.26 28.06 37.50
N ARG A 67 7.61 27.12 36.74
CA ARG A 67 6.41 26.42 37.20
C ARG A 67 6.70 25.39 38.27
N ASP A 68 7.88 24.77 38.26
CA ASP A 68 8.35 23.87 39.32
C ASP A 68 8.55 24.65 40.65
N ASP A 69 9.01 25.89 40.56
CA ASP A 69 9.16 26.79 41.75
C ASP A 69 7.79 27.24 42.29
N MET A 70 6.77 27.38 41.42
CA MET A 70 5.41 27.77 41.82
C MET A 70 4.63 26.62 42.45
N TYR A 71 4.82 25.39 41.95
CA TYR A 71 4.09 24.22 42.42
C TYR A 71 4.95 22.95 42.30
N ALA A 72 5.44 22.46 43.42
CA ALA A 72 6.36 21.33 43.47
C ALA A 72 5.81 20.01 42.89
N GLU A 73 4.47 19.87 42.82
CA GLU A 73 3.83 18.71 42.22
C GLU A 73 3.60 18.87 40.70
N TYR A 74 4.00 20.00 40.11
CA TYR A 74 3.88 20.23 38.66
C TYR A 74 4.66 19.16 37.89
N LYS A 75 4.00 18.47 36.96
CA LYS A 75 4.54 17.36 36.18
C LYS A 75 5.17 16.19 36.98
N ALA A 76 4.98 16.14 38.32
CA ALA A 76 5.56 15.11 39.17
C ALA A 76 5.02 13.69 38.88
N ASN A 77 3.85 13.58 38.27
CA ASN A 77 3.23 12.34 37.85
C ASN A 77 3.75 11.82 36.49
N ARG A 78 4.59 12.59 35.78
CA ARG A 78 5.16 12.15 34.49
C ARG A 78 6.22 11.07 34.73
N PRO A 79 6.17 9.93 34.03
CA PRO A 79 7.24 8.94 34.08
C PRO A 79 8.54 9.55 33.57
N SER A 80 9.67 9.11 34.10
CA SER A 80 10.98 9.52 33.55
C SER A 80 11.09 9.19 32.06
N MET A 81 11.75 10.08 31.30
CA MET A 81 11.97 9.87 29.88
C MET A 81 12.70 8.53 29.64
N PRO A 82 12.17 7.64 28.77
CA PRO A 82 12.82 6.38 28.43
C PRO A 82 14.26 6.61 27.93
N ASP A 83 15.19 5.75 28.32
CA ASP A 83 16.59 5.86 27.89
C ASP A 83 16.71 5.78 26.37
N ASP A 84 15.94 4.92 25.71
CA ASP A 84 15.88 4.79 24.23
C ASP A 84 15.39 6.09 23.54
N MET A 85 14.64 6.95 24.21
CA MET A 85 14.27 8.27 23.67
C MET A 85 15.37 9.29 23.96
N ARG A 86 15.90 9.28 25.18
CA ARG A 86 16.93 10.23 25.63
C ARG A 86 18.17 10.23 24.74
N VAL A 87 18.65 9.06 24.32
CA VAL A 87 19.84 8.92 23.46
C VAL A 87 19.61 9.45 22.03
N GLN A 88 18.37 9.69 21.64
CA GLN A 88 18.01 10.23 20.33
C GLN A 88 17.99 11.76 20.29
N ILE A 89 17.99 12.47 21.44
CA ILE A 89 17.84 13.93 21.48
C ILE A 89 19.02 14.62 20.79
N GLU A 90 20.24 14.29 21.18
CA GLU A 90 21.43 14.92 20.61
C GLU A 90 21.58 14.69 19.09
N PRO A 91 21.47 13.46 18.56
CA PRO A 91 21.45 13.24 17.13
C PRO A 91 20.29 13.95 16.39
N LEU A 92 19.14 14.11 17.06
CA LEU A 92 18.02 14.86 16.52
C LEU A 92 18.34 16.35 16.40
N HIS A 93 18.84 16.98 17.47
CA HIS A 93 19.20 18.40 17.48
C HIS A 93 20.25 18.70 16.40
N GLN A 94 21.30 17.88 16.33
CA GLN A 94 22.33 18.01 15.29
C GLN A 94 21.75 17.89 13.88
N SER A 95 20.81 16.95 13.68
CA SER A 95 20.17 16.75 12.37
C SER A 95 19.24 17.91 11.98
N VAL A 96 18.50 18.48 12.94
CA VAL A 96 17.63 19.65 12.73
C VAL A 96 18.47 20.85 12.29
N ILE A 97 19.57 21.13 13.03
CA ILE A 97 20.52 22.23 12.70
C ILE A 97 21.15 21.99 11.33
N ALA A 98 21.63 20.77 11.06
CA ALA A 98 22.27 20.43 9.79
C ALA A 98 21.29 20.50 8.60
N LEU A 99 19.99 20.33 8.82
CA LEU A 99 18.93 20.56 7.80
C LEU A 99 18.65 22.05 7.54
N GLY A 100 19.28 22.95 8.31
CA GLY A 100 19.16 24.39 8.16
C GLY A 100 18.01 25.03 8.94
N PHE A 101 17.38 24.29 9.88
CA PHE A 101 16.34 24.86 10.72
C PHE A 101 16.95 25.57 11.96
N PRO A 102 16.52 26.81 12.27
CA PRO A 102 16.79 27.41 13.56
C PRO A 102 16.22 26.55 14.70
N LEU A 103 17.08 26.18 15.64
CA LEU A 103 16.72 25.39 16.82
C LEU A 103 16.89 26.25 18.07
N LEU A 104 15.84 26.33 18.88
CA LEU A 104 15.79 27.06 20.13
C LEU A 104 15.59 26.11 21.30
N CYS A 105 16.36 26.35 22.36
CA CYS A 105 16.28 25.63 23.62
C CYS A 105 16.69 26.60 24.76
N VAL A 106 15.69 27.12 25.52
CA VAL A 106 15.90 28.21 26.48
C VAL A 106 15.74 27.68 27.88
N GLU A 107 16.75 27.87 28.73
CA GLU A 107 16.74 27.39 30.11
C GLU A 107 15.71 28.15 31.02
N GLY A 108 15.11 27.45 31.97
CA GLY A 108 14.21 28.02 32.98
C GLY A 108 12.77 28.27 32.49
N VAL A 109 12.47 27.99 31.21
CA VAL A 109 11.13 28.09 30.62
C VAL A 109 10.84 26.84 29.78
N GLU A 110 9.56 26.63 29.43
CA GLU A 110 9.14 25.53 28.58
C GLU A 110 9.16 25.97 27.09
N ALA A 111 9.21 25.00 26.20
CA ALA A 111 9.11 25.24 24.74
C ALA A 111 7.87 26.08 24.39
N ASP A 112 6.76 25.82 25.07
CA ASP A 112 5.49 26.53 24.89
C ASP A 112 5.61 28.04 25.16
N ASP A 113 6.40 28.43 26.16
CA ASP A 113 6.63 29.83 26.49
C ASP A 113 7.46 30.54 25.42
N VAL A 114 8.47 29.86 24.87
CA VAL A 114 9.28 30.37 23.76
C VAL A 114 8.42 30.53 22.50
N ILE A 115 7.62 29.51 22.17
CA ILE A 115 6.69 29.53 21.03
C ILE A 115 5.66 30.66 21.21
N GLY A 116 5.07 30.77 22.41
CA GLY A 116 4.10 31.82 22.72
C GLY A 116 4.68 33.24 22.54
N THR A 117 5.91 33.43 23.01
CA THR A 117 6.63 34.71 22.86
C THR A 117 6.88 35.07 21.39
N LEU A 118 7.40 34.15 20.61
CA LEU A 118 7.65 34.34 19.17
C LEU A 118 6.36 34.56 18.38
N ALA A 119 5.31 33.75 18.70
CA ALA A 119 4.02 33.88 18.05
C ALA A 119 3.38 35.27 18.27
N ARG A 120 3.38 35.74 19.51
CA ARG A 120 2.85 37.08 19.85
C ARG A 120 3.69 38.22 19.25
N SER A 121 5.01 38.07 19.23
CA SER A 121 5.90 39.06 18.61
C SER A 121 5.65 39.15 17.09
N SER A 122 5.44 38.00 16.41
CA SER A 122 5.14 37.95 14.99
C SER A 122 3.77 38.53 14.66
N ALA A 123 2.73 38.17 15.44
CA ALA A 123 1.38 38.70 15.30
C ALA A 123 1.34 40.22 15.52
N ALA A 124 2.11 40.74 16.50
CA ALA A 124 2.25 42.18 16.71
C ALA A 124 2.93 42.91 15.55
N ALA A 125 3.72 42.20 14.73
CA ALA A 125 4.32 42.70 13.49
C ALA A 125 3.41 42.50 12.25
N ASP A 126 2.12 42.14 12.44
CA ASP A 126 1.12 41.87 11.40
C ASP A 126 1.51 40.69 10.46
N ARG A 127 2.32 39.75 10.98
CA ARG A 127 2.72 38.55 10.23
C ARG A 127 1.92 37.33 10.73
N PRO A 128 1.31 36.53 9.81
CA PRO A 128 0.64 35.30 10.18
C PRO A 128 1.60 34.28 10.83
N VAL A 129 1.08 33.45 11.73
CA VAL A 129 1.84 32.44 12.45
C VAL A 129 1.13 31.08 12.35
N VAL A 130 1.90 30.06 12.05
CA VAL A 130 1.48 28.66 12.12
C VAL A 130 2.26 27.96 13.21
N ILE A 131 1.58 27.53 14.28
CA ILE A 131 2.18 26.71 15.34
C ILE A 131 1.90 25.25 15.06
N SER A 132 2.93 24.47 14.79
CA SER A 132 2.79 23.04 14.57
C SER A 132 3.08 22.26 15.85
N THR A 133 1.99 21.82 16.48
CA THR A 133 2.02 21.12 17.77
C THR A 133 0.90 20.08 17.89
N GLY A 134 1.04 19.18 18.84
CA GLY A 134 -0.03 18.30 19.31
C GLY A 134 -0.63 18.74 20.64
N ASP A 135 -0.06 19.76 21.24
CA ASP A 135 -0.50 20.21 22.55
C ASP A 135 -1.79 21.02 22.43
N LYS A 136 -2.75 20.69 23.30
CA LYS A 136 -4.05 21.37 23.37
C LYS A 136 -3.96 22.74 24.05
N ASP A 137 -2.96 22.93 24.89
CA ASP A 137 -2.82 24.13 25.74
C ASP A 137 -2.38 25.32 24.90
N MET A 138 -1.73 25.09 23.76
CA MET A 138 -1.42 26.09 22.74
C MET A 138 -2.68 26.76 22.14
N ALA A 139 -3.88 26.20 22.35
CA ALA A 139 -5.12 26.80 21.86
C ALA A 139 -5.39 28.19 22.46
N GLN A 140 -4.78 28.51 23.59
CA GLN A 140 -4.83 29.87 24.21
C GLN A 140 -4.12 30.94 23.36
N LEU A 141 -3.26 30.56 22.46
CA LEU A 141 -2.51 31.47 21.60
C LEU A 141 -3.24 31.82 20.30
N VAL A 142 -4.28 31.06 19.95
CA VAL A 142 -5.02 31.22 18.69
C VAL A 142 -5.74 32.56 18.63
N ASP A 143 -5.56 33.28 17.53
CA ASP A 143 -6.24 34.54 17.25
C ASP A 143 -6.37 34.78 15.74
N GLY A 144 -6.59 36.01 15.29
CA GLY A 144 -6.71 36.36 13.87
C GLY A 144 -5.44 36.17 13.04
N HIS A 145 -4.27 36.05 13.70
CA HIS A 145 -2.97 35.87 13.07
C HIS A 145 -2.35 34.49 13.35
N ILE A 146 -2.73 33.82 14.43
CA ILE A 146 -2.13 32.59 14.95
C ILE A 146 -3.07 31.40 14.74
N THR A 147 -2.61 30.39 14.03
CA THR A 147 -3.34 29.13 13.75
C THR A 147 -2.51 27.93 14.20
N LEU A 148 -3.14 26.95 14.82
CA LEU A 148 -2.49 25.68 15.15
C LEU A 148 -2.65 24.68 14.01
N VAL A 149 -1.59 23.89 13.75
CA VAL A 149 -1.62 22.80 12.76
C VAL A 149 -1.11 21.51 13.38
N ASN A 150 -1.83 20.43 13.13
CA ASN A 150 -1.40 19.09 13.52
C ASN A 150 -0.98 18.31 12.26
N THR A 151 0.31 18.18 12.04
CA THR A 151 0.88 17.52 10.85
C THR A 151 0.55 16.04 10.70
N MET A 152 0.17 15.33 11.78
CA MET A 152 -0.19 13.91 11.70
C MET A 152 -1.63 13.69 11.25
N THR A 153 -2.53 14.59 11.62
CA THR A 153 -3.95 14.51 11.25
C THR A 153 -4.30 15.39 10.06
N GLY A 154 -3.38 16.29 9.66
CA GLY A 154 -3.62 17.29 8.62
C GLY A 154 -4.67 18.34 9.03
N SER A 155 -5.05 18.41 10.33
CA SER A 155 -6.06 19.35 10.81
C SER A 155 -5.45 20.67 11.22
N SER A 156 -6.11 21.78 10.87
CA SER A 156 -5.84 23.12 11.36
C SER A 156 -6.90 23.54 12.39
N MET A 157 -6.53 24.42 13.29
CA MET A 157 -7.40 24.95 14.35
C MET A 157 -7.23 26.46 14.44
N ASP A 158 -8.21 27.17 13.96
CA ASP A 158 -8.41 28.61 14.11
C ASP A 158 -9.38 28.91 15.27
N ILE A 159 -9.85 30.15 15.36
CA ILE A 159 -10.77 30.59 16.42
C ILE A 159 -12.04 29.71 16.47
N GLU A 160 -12.62 29.41 15.32
CA GLU A 160 -13.85 28.60 15.27
C GLU A 160 -13.55 27.14 15.60
N GLY A 161 -12.41 26.60 15.17
CA GLY A 161 -11.94 25.26 15.53
C GLY A 161 -11.71 25.10 17.05
N VAL A 162 -11.22 26.14 17.74
CA VAL A 162 -11.09 26.16 19.19
C VAL A 162 -12.48 26.11 19.85
N LYS A 163 -13.42 26.95 19.41
CA LYS A 163 -14.80 26.97 19.94
C LYS A 163 -15.52 25.62 19.72
N GLU A 164 -15.37 25.03 18.55
CA GLU A 164 -15.97 23.73 18.25
C GLU A 164 -15.42 22.63 19.16
N LYS A 165 -14.10 22.64 19.40
CA LYS A 165 -13.43 21.60 20.18
C LYS A 165 -13.60 21.73 21.67
N PHE A 166 -13.49 22.93 22.24
CA PHE A 166 -13.47 23.18 23.69
C PHE A 166 -14.78 23.77 24.23
N GLY A 167 -15.62 24.31 23.36
CA GLY A 167 -16.87 24.98 23.75
C GLY A 167 -16.66 26.36 24.35
N VAL A 168 -15.46 26.96 24.23
CA VAL A 168 -15.07 28.29 24.71
C VAL A 168 -14.21 28.98 23.65
N ALA A 169 -14.11 30.29 23.70
CA ALA A 169 -13.22 31.08 22.84
C ALA A 169 -11.73 30.90 23.22
N PRO A 170 -10.77 31.16 22.32
CA PRO A 170 -9.34 31.04 22.64
C PRO A 170 -8.92 31.82 23.89
N GLU A 171 -9.46 32.99 24.10
CA GLU A 171 -9.19 33.87 25.26
C GLU A 171 -9.62 33.25 26.59
N GLN A 172 -10.54 32.27 26.57
CA GLN A 172 -11.06 31.58 27.74
C GLN A 172 -10.39 30.21 27.96
N ILE A 173 -9.42 29.80 27.14
CA ILE A 173 -8.75 28.48 27.26
C ILE A 173 -7.97 28.39 28.57
N ILE A 174 -7.31 29.45 29.01
CA ILE A 174 -6.60 29.45 30.30
C ILE A 174 -7.59 29.25 31.44
N ASP A 175 -8.71 29.97 31.45
CA ASP A 175 -9.79 29.85 32.44
C ASP A 175 -10.42 28.46 32.45
N TYR A 176 -10.61 27.90 31.27
CA TYR A 176 -11.12 26.54 31.06
C TYR A 176 -10.17 25.50 31.67
N LEU A 177 -8.86 25.60 31.43
CA LEU A 177 -7.84 24.74 32.02
C LEU A 177 -7.71 24.95 33.54
N ALA A 178 -7.81 26.18 34.00
CA ALA A 178 -7.79 26.51 35.42
C ALA A 178 -8.92 25.86 36.22
N LEU A 179 -10.09 25.74 35.61
CA LEU A 179 -11.25 25.08 36.22
C LEU A 179 -11.18 23.55 36.11
N MET A 180 -10.83 23.04 34.93
CA MET A 180 -10.81 21.61 34.65
C MET A 180 -9.59 20.89 35.21
N GLY A 181 -8.46 21.60 35.32
CA GLY A 181 -7.14 21.03 35.57
C GLY A 181 -6.57 20.31 34.32
N ASP A 182 -5.32 19.91 34.43
CA ASP A 182 -4.67 19.04 33.45
C ASP A 182 -3.94 17.88 34.12
N SER A 183 -4.42 16.68 33.90
CA SER A 183 -3.79 15.47 34.45
C SER A 183 -2.44 15.16 33.80
N SER A 184 -2.17 15.66 32.59
CA SER A 184 -0.89 15.46 31.88
C SER A 184 0.24 16.23 32.56
N ASP A 185 -0.05 17.43 33.01
CA ASP A 185 0.87 18.35 33.67
C ASP A 185 0.70 18.43 35.17
N ASN A 186 -0.20 17.60 35.70
CA ASN A 186 -0.57 17.59 37.13
C ASN A 186 -1.08 18.94 37.64
N ILE A 187 -1.77 19.69 36.77
CA ILE A 187 -2.45 20.92 37.15
C ILE A 187 -3.76 20.54 37.83
N PRO A 188 -3.96 20.96 39.09
CA PRO A 188 -5.02 20.39 39.95
C PRO A 188 -6.45 20.75 39.53
N GLY A 189 -6.67 21.96 39.02
CA GLY A 189 -8.00 22.46 38.71
C GLY A 189 -8.93 22.52 39.96
N VAL A 190 -10.23 22.60 39.70
CA VAL A 190 -11.26 22.49 40.76
C VAL A 190 -11.81 21.07 40.76
N PRO A 191 -11.66 20.32 41.90
CA PRO A 191 -12.04 18.91 41.96
C PRO A 191 -13.49 18.66 41.53
N GLY A 192 -13.68 17.76 40.53
CA GLY A 192 -14.99 17.35 40.00
C GLY A 192 -15.63 18.35 39.03
N ILE A 193 -14.88 19.33 38.52
CA ILE A 193 -15.23 20.13 37.36
C ILE A 193 -14.56 19.47 36.15
N GLY A 194 -15.36 18.98 35.21
CA GLY A 194 -14.90 18.41 33.96
C GLY A 194 -15.20 19.33 32.77
N PRO A 195 -14.81 18.94 31.56
CA PRO A 195 -14.88 19.76 30.35
C PRO A 195 -16.21 20.48 30.13
N LYS A 196 -17.33 19.75 30.17
CA LYS A 196 -18.66 20.33 29.97
C LYS A 196 -19.11 21.28 31.05
N THR A 197 -18.62 21.08 32.27
CA THR A 197 -18.96 21.98 33.42
C THR A 197 -18.12 23.24 33.32
N ALA A 198 -16.83 23.14 33.02
CA ALA A 198 -15.94 24.29 32.85
C ALA A 198 -16.42 25.20 31.70
N SER A 199 -16.67 24.64 30.51
CA SER A 199 -17.22 25.43 29.40
C SER A 199 -18.59 26.06 29.73
N GLY A 200 -19.50 25.28 30.38
CA GLY A 200 -20.81 25.78 30.78
C GLY A 200 -20.77 26.92 31.79
N LEU A 201 -19.80 26.90 32.73
CA LEU A 201 -19.57 28.00 33.66
C LEU A 201 -19.10 29.27 32.96
N LEU A 202 -18.03 29.17 32.12
CA LEU A 202 -17.43 30.32 31.44
C LEU A 202 -18.41 30.96 30.44
N VAL A 203 -19.12 30.14 29.65
CA VAL A 203 -20.17 30.63 28.74
C VAL A 203 -21.34 31.24 29.54
N GLY A 204 -21.73 30.63 30.67
CA GLY A 204 -22.85 31.07 31.47
C GLY A 204 -22.62 32.42 32.15
N VAL A 205 -21.37 32.71 32.56
CA VAL A 205 -21.03 34.04 33.13
C VAL A 205 -20.58 35.03 32.06
N ASN A 206 -20.46 34.58 30.80
CA ASN A 206 -19.94 35.38 29.69
C ASN A 206 -18.62 36.09 30.05
N GLY A 207 -17.69 35.35 30.66
CA GLY A 207 -16.42 35.91 31.14
C GLY A 207 -15.39 34.80 31.43
N GLY A 208 -14.30 35.18 32.07
CA GLY A 208 -13.23 34.28 32.53
C GLY A 208 -13.41 33.86 34.01
N LEU A 209 -12.31 33.35 34.58
CA LEU A 209 -12.25 32.86 35.96
C LEU A 209 -12.58 33.96 36.96
N LYS A 210 -12.09 35.17 36.75
CA LYS A 210 -12.33 36.31 37.62
C LYS A 210 -13.80 36.70 37.66
N GLU A 211 -14.43 36.85 36.51
CA GLU A 211 -15.86 37.14 36.35
C GLU A 211 -16.72 36.03 36.96
N LEU A 212 -16.29 34.77 36.84
CA LEU A 212 -16.97 33.63 37.47
C LEU A 212 -17.01 33.78 38.99
N TYR A 213 -15.89 34.14 39.61
CA TYR A 213 -15.83 34.33 41.08
C TYR A 213 -16.52 35.59 41.56
N GLU A 214 -16.70 36.60 40.72
CA GLU A 214 -17.52 37.78 40.99
C GLU A 214 -19.02 37.51 40.86
N GLN A 215 -19.42 36.46 40.12
CA GLN A 215 -20.80 36.12 39.78
C GLN A 215 -21.22 34.73 40.26
N LEU A 216 -20.70 34.26 41.38
CA LEU A 216 -21.04 32.94 41.93
C LEU A 216 -22.53 32.75 42.22
N ASP A 217 -23.25 33.85 42.47
CA ASP A 217 -24.70 33.88 42.74
C ASP A 217 -25.54 33.47 41.54
N ILE A 218 -25.06 33.64 40.30
CA ILE A 218 -25.77 33.22 39.11
C ILE A 218 -25.54 31.74 38.75
N VAL A 219 -24.45 31.13 39.22
CA VAL A 219 -24.06 29.76 38.90
C VAL A 219 -25.18 28.74 39.15
N PRO A 220 -25.96 28.83 40.28
CA PRO A 220 -27.09 27.90 40.51
C PRO A 220 -28.20 27.94 39.46
N THR A 221 -28.26 29.00 38.66
CA THR A 221 -29.29 29.20 37.62
C THR A 221 -28.86 28.68 36.26
N LEU A 222 -27.57 28.35 36.09
CA LEU A 222 -27.02 27.89 34.80
C LEU A 222 -27.49 26.49 34.47
N PRO A 223 -27.70 26.19 33.17
CA PRO A 223 -28.19 24.91 32.70
C PRO A 223 -27.09 23.83 32.69
N ILE A 224 -26.36 23.69 33.81
CA ILE A 224 -25.27 22.74 33.98
C ILE A 224 -25.55 21.74 35.10
N ARG A 225 -25.03 20.51 34.96
CA ARG A 225 -25.26 19.47 35.96
C ARG A 225 -24.61 19.81 37.27
N GLY A 226 -25.39 19.80 38.35
CA GLY A 226 -24.89 20.08 39.69
C GLY A 226 -24.74 21.57 40.01
N ALA A 227 -25.29 22.49 39.21
CA ALA A 227 -25.18 23.94 39.35
C ALA A 227 -25.37 24.47 40.77
N LYS A 228 -26.32 23.89 41.55
CA LYS A 228 -26.64 24.32 42.92
C LYS A 228 -25.53 24.09 43.94
N THR A 229 -24.64 23.11 43.69
CA THR A 229 -23.54 22.78 44.62
C THR A 229 -22.19 23.38 44.18
N LEU A 230 -22.12 23.90 42.96
CA LEU A 230 -20.87 24.43 42.38
C LEU A 230 -20.36 25.69 43.11
N PRO A 231 -21.19 26.69 43.54
CA PRO A 231 -20.68 27.89 44.18
C PRO A 231 -19.85 27.58 45.43
N ALA A 232 -20.35 26.71 46.30
CA ALA A 232 -19.63 26.35 47.53
C ALA A 232 -18.30 25.65 47.21
N LYS A 233 -18.31 24.78 46.18
CA LYS A 233 -17.13 24.06 45.72
C LYS A 233 -16.08 24.99 45.07
N LEU A 234 -16.54 25.93 44.26
CA LEU A 234 -15.67 26.95 43.67
C LEU A 234 -15.01 27.80 44.73
N GLU A 235 -15.78 28.28 45.75
CA GLU A 235 -15.23 29.08 46.84
C GLU A 235 -14.24 28.28 47.70
N GLU A 236 -14.51 27.00 47.99
CA GLU A 236 -13.61 26.11 48.73
C GLU A 236 -12.26 25.93 48.04
N HIS A 237 -12.26 25.87 46.68
CA HIS A 237 -11.07 25.61 45.89
C HIS A 237 -10.58 26.84 45.10
N LYS A 238 -10.93 28.04 45.51
CA LYS A 238 -10.60 29.28 44.82
C LYS A 238 -9.10 29.47 44.61
N GLU A 239 -8.31 29.32 45.66
CA GLU A 239 -6.85 29.46 45.57
C GLU A 239 -6.25 28.44 44.57
N MET A 240 -6.77 27.22 44.56
CA MET A 240 -6.34 26.17 43.65
C MET A 240 -6.68 26.49 42.19
N ALA A 241 -7.85 27.08 41.93
CA ALA A 241 -8.23 27.51 40.59
C ALA A 241 -7.30 28.62 40.07
N PHE A 242 -6.97 29.61 40.92
CA PHE A 242 -6.04 30.68 40.54
C PHE A 242 -4.59 30.19 40.38
N LEU A 243 -4.14 29.26 41.23
CA LEU A 243 -2.85 28.57 41.00
C LEU A 243 -2.85 27.83 39.65
N SER A 244 -3.91 27.08 39.39
CA SER A 244 -4.06 26.37 38.10
C SER A 244 -4.08 27.32 36.91
N TYR A 245 -4.68 28.50 37.04
CA TYR A 245 -4.65 29.55 36.02
C TYR A 245 -3.21 30.00 35.74
N GLN A 246 -2.42 30.25 36.81
CA GLN A 246 -1.02 30.65 36.65
C GLN A 246 -0.17 29.55 35.98
N LEU A 247 -0.37 28.30 36.39
CA LEU A 247 0.36 27.15 35.85
C LEU A 247 0.01 26.88 34.35
N ALA A 248 -1.27 27.04 33.98
CA ALA A 248 -1.74 26.83 32.60
C ALA A 248 -1.39 28.00 31.67
N THR A 249 -1.04 29.17 32.19
CA THR A 249 -0.73 30.35 31.36
C THR A 249 0.63 30.21 30.69
N ILE A 250 0.63 30.28 29.36
CA ILE A 250 1.86 30.35 28.58
C ILE A 250 2.46 31.74 28.70
N LYS A 251 3.75 31.81 29.05
CA LYS A 251 4.48 33.06 29.14
C LYS A 251 4.82 33.57 27.75
N ILE A 252 4.52 34.85 27.47
CA ILE A 252 4.64 35.45 26.14
C ILE A 252 5.67 36.60 26.07
N ASP A 253 6.50 36.73 27.11
CA ASP A 253 7.50 37.78 27.32
C ASP A 253 8.86 37.22 27.72
N VAL A 254 9.19 36.01 27.25
CA VAL A 254 10.49 35.38 27.50
C VAL A 254 11.58 36.20 26.82
N PRO A 255 12.66 36.59 27.53
CA PRO A 255 13.81 37.24 26.88
C PRO A 255 14.48 36.22 25.98
N LEU A 256 14.56 36.55 24.69
CA LEU A 256 15.18 35.70 23.66
C LEU A 256 16.37 36.42 23.04
N ASP A 257 17.46 35.73 22.82
CA ASP A 257 18.65 36.23 22.14
C ASP A 257 18.52 36.32 20.63
N VAL A 258 17.38 35.84 20.08
CA VAL A 258 17.07 35.80 18.64
C VAL A 258 15.85 36.66 18.34
N GLY A 259 15.92 37.45 17.27
CA GLY A 259 14.81 38.21 16.72
C GLY A 259 14.05 37.44 15.61
N LEU A 260 12.92 37.98 15.18
CA LEU A 260 12.13 37.37 14.06
C LEU A 260 12.93 37.30 12.75
N ASP A 261 13.88 38.20 12.54
CA ASP A 261 14.72 38.27 11.35
C ASP A 261 15.82 37.17 11.34
N ASP A 262 16.08 36.57 12.49
CA ASP A 262 17.06 35.49 12.60
C ASP A 262 16.45 34.10 12.30
N LEU A 263 15.10 34.00 12.19
CA LEU A 263 14.35 32.76 12.03
C LEU A 263 14.18 32.34 10.58
N HIS A 264 15.23 32.43 9.77
CA HIS A 264 15.19 31.99 8.38
C HIS A 264 15.92 30.65 8.21
N LEU A 265 15.42 29.83 7.29
CA LEU A 265 16.09 28.59 6.90
C LEU A 265 17.41 28.94 6.23
N ILE A 266 18.47 28.24 6.62
CA ILE A 266 19.77 28.28 5.97
C ILE A 266 19.98 27.05 5.06
N GLU A 267 20.98 27.14 4.17
CA GLU A 267 21.34 25.99 3.34
C GLU A 267 21.75 24.81 4.21
N PRO A 268 21.28 23.58 3.91
CA PRO A 268 21.64 22.37 4.66
C PRO A 268 23.14 22.09 4.64
N ASP A 269 23.70 21.78 5.79
CA ASP A 269 25.08 21.29 5.92
C ASP A 269 25.16 19.84 5.44
N ARG A 270 25.51 19.67 4.17
CA ARG A 270 25.53 18.36 3.49
C ARG A 270 26.55 17.41 4.09
N GLU A 271 27.73 17.89 4.48
CA GLU A 271 28.77 17.06 5.06
C GLU A 271 28.33 16.52 6.41
N LYS A 272 27.77 17.38 7.25
CA LYS A 272 27.24 16.99 8.56
C LYS A 272 26.05 16.03 8.44
N LEU A 273 25.16 16.24 7.47
CA LEU A 273 24.05 15.33 7.20
C LEU A 273 24.52 13.95 6.73
N LEU A 274 25.53 13.86 5.88
CA LEU A 274 26.12 12.59 5.46
C LEU A 274 26.73 11.83 6.64
N GLU A 275 27.43 12.52 7.54
CA GLU A 275 27.97 11.95 8.78
C GLU A 275 26.84 11.39 9.65
N LEU A 276 25.80 12.21 9.94
CA LEU A 276 24.68 11.84 10.79
C LEU A 276 23.85 10.71 10.18
N TYR A 277 23.57 10.73 8.88
CA TYR A 277 22.80 9.68 8.22
C TYR A 277 23.57 8.36 8.12
N THR A 278 24.92 8.43 8.08
CA THR A 278 25.77 7.24 8.21
C THR A 278 25.67 6.68 9.63
N GLN A 279 25.78 7.53 10.66
CA GLN A 279 25.70 7.12 12.06
C GLN A 279 24.31 6.53 12.40
N LEU A 280 23.23 7.14 11.87
CA LEU A 280 21.85 6.75 12.09
C LEU A 280 21.37 5.65 11.14
N GLU A 281 22.19 5.24 10.18
CA GLU A 281 21.88 4.24 9.14
C GLU A 281 20.65 4.61 8.28
N PHE A 282 20.45 5.89 7.98
CA PHE A 282 19.39 6.38 7.11
C PHE A 282 19.80 6.31 5.64
N LYS A 283 19.99 5.10 5.11
CA LYS A 283 20.51 4.85 3.76
C LYS A 283 19.82 5.65 2.66
N SER A 284 18.51 5.68 2.63
CA SER A 284 17.75 6.40 1.58
C SER A 284 18.07 7.89 1.54
N TRP A 285 18.19 8.53 2.71
CA TRP A 285 18.54 9.95 2.81
C TRP A 285 20.03 10.22 2.56
N PHE A 286 20.87 9.28 2.94
CA PHE A 286 22.31 9.33 2.60
C PHE A 286 22.48 9.29 1.06
N ASP A 287 21.81 8.34 0.39
CA ASP A 287 21.85 8.20 -1.07
C ASP A 287 21.24 9.42 -1.80
N GLU A 288 20.22 10.05 -1.22
CA GLU A 288 19.61 11.29 -1.70
C GLU A 288 20.66 12.42 -1.74
N ILE A 289 21.32 12.68 -0.61
CA ILE A 289 22.36 13.73 -0.53
C ILE A 289 23.57 13.44 -1.43
N GLN A 290 24.01 12.17 -1.53
CA GLN A 290 25.12 11.81 -2.42
C GLN A 290 24.77 12.04 -3.90
N ARG A 291 23.55 11.73 -4.30
CA ARG A 291 23.07 11.99 -5.68
C ARG A 291 23.03 13.48 -5.98
N ASP A 292 22.56 14.29 -5.05
CA ASP A 292 22.54 15.75 -5.18
C ASP A 292 23.97 16.33 -5.24
N ALA A 293 24.92 15.78 -4.48
CA ALA A 293 26.31 16.20 -4.53
C ALA A 293 26.97 15.88 -5.89
N LYS A 294 26.79 14.67 -6.42
CA LYS A 294 27.28 14.29 -7.76
C LYS A 294 26.68 15.16 -8.88
N ARG A 295 25.42 15.58 -8.73
CA ARG A 295 24.72 16.46 -9.67
C ARG A 295 25.31 17.89 -9.65
N VAL A 296 25.79 18.35 -8.49
CA VAL A 296 26.48 19.64 -8.35
C VAL A 296 27.92 19.56 -8.87
N GLU A 297 28.65 18.48 -8.63
CA GLU A 297 30.00 18.26 -9.15
C GLU A 297 30.01 18.11 -10.68
N LEU A 298 29.02 17.42 -11.27
CA LEU A 298 28.84 17.32 -12.72
C LEU A 298 28.53 18.68 -13.38
N LYS A 299 27.98 19.65 -12.63
CA LYS A 299 27.75 21.03 -13.09
C LYS A 299 29.00 21.92 -12.91
N ALA A 300 29.98 21.51 -12.11
CA ALA A 300 31.18 22.32 -11.77
C ALA A 300 32.49 21.86 -12.44
N ALA A 301 32.48 20.75 -13.19
CA ALA A 301 33.67 20.30 -13.92
C ALA A 301 33.88 21.14 -15.18
N PRO A 302 35.14 21.62 -15.49
CA PRO A 302 35.41 22.35 -16.71
C PRO A 302 35.29 21.42 -17.92
N VAL A 303 34.39 21.77 -18.82
CA VAL A 303 34.13 21.05 -20.09
C VAL A 303 35.33 21.27 -21.00
N ALA A 304 35.96 20.17 -21.45
CA ALA A 304 36.86 20.22 -22.59
C ALA A 304 36.05 20.52 -23.86
N GLU A 305 36.48 21.54 -24.60
CA GLU A 305 35.89 21.95 -25.88
C GLU A 305 35.93 20.79 -26.86
N ASP A 306 34.77 20.37 -27.35
CA ASP A 306 34.40 19.77 -28.63
C ASP A 306 33.27 18.70 -28.51
N ILE A 307 32.15 19.06 -27.94
CA ILE A 307 30.84 18.49 -28.30
C ILE A 307 29.81 19.61 -28.14
N VAL A 308 29.16 20.02 -29.20
CA VAL A 308 28.08 21.00 -29.19
C VAL A 308 26.88 20.34 -28.48
N GLU A 309 26.84 20.45 -27.17
CA GLU A 309 25.68 20.11 -26.37
C GLU A 309 24.75 21.33 -26.39
N ALA A 310 23.52 21.13 -26.89
CA ALA A 310 22.51 22.17 -26.85
C ALA A 310 22.34 22.63 -25.40
N ALA A 311 22.36 23.93 -25.17
CA ALA A 311 22.10 24.56 -23.89
C ALA A 311 20.84 23.94 -23.25
N PRO A 312 20.77 23.74 -21.90
CA PRO A 312 19.54 23.34 -21.27
C PRO A 312 18.46 24.33 -21.65
N ALA A 313 17.46 23.85 -22.40
CA ALA A 313 16.30 24.66 -22.75
C ALA A 313 15.72 25.22 -21.45
N ALA A 314 15.33 26.50 -21.46
CA ALA A 314 14.49 27.05 -20.40
C ALA A 314 13.34 26.07 -20.12
N PRO A 315 12.83 25.97 -18.88
CA PRO A 315 11.74 25.04 -18.58
C PRO A 315 10.69 25.21 -19.68
N ALA A 316 10.42 24.11 -20.39
CA ALA A 316 9.49 24.15 -21.52
C ALA A 316 8.15 24.67 -21.00
N GLU A 317 7.62 25.70 -21.64
CA GLU A 317 6.35 26.30 -21.25
C GLU A 317 5.26 25.20 -21.41
N THR A 318 4.70 24.74 -20.31
CA THR A 318 3.71 23.66 -20.32
C THR A 318 2.37 24.21 -20.80
N THR A 319 1.80 23.61 -21.83
CA THR A 319 0.52 24.01 -22.40
C THR A 319 -0.53 22.94 -22.15
N TYR A 320 -1.35 23.13 -21.12
CA TYR A 320 -2.49 22.26 -20.82
C TYR A 320 -3.80 22.92 -21.22
N THR A 321 -4.59 22.26 -22.04
CA THR A 321 -5.81 22.79 -22.63
C THR A 321 -7.03 22.05 -22.10
N THR A 322 -7.96 22.74 -21.43
CA THR A 322 -9.30 22.18 -21.14
C THR A 322 -10.22 22.49 -22.33
N ILE A 323 -10.72 21.46 -23.01
CA ILE A 323 -11.48 21.56 -24.26
C ILE A 323 -12.98 21.68 -23.94
N LEU A 324 -13.53 22.86 -24.15
CA LEU A 324 -14.94 23.16 -23.89
C LEU A 324 -15.74 23.53 -25.17
N ASP A 325 -15.06 23.73 -26.30
CA ASP A 325 -15.69 24.14 -27.57
C ASP A 325 -15.29 23.23 -28.72
N GLN A 326 -16.17 23.16 -29.74
CA GLN A 326 -16.00 22.29 -30.89
C GLN A 326 -14.73 22.60 -31.72
N ALA A 327 -14.36 23.89 -31.87
CA ALA A 327 -13.21 24.27 -32.69
C ALA A 327 -11.90 23.78 -32.09
N THR A 328 -11.75 23.91 -30.77
CA THR A 328 -10.61 23.38 -30.00
C THR A 328 -10.59 21.86 -30.05
N PHE A 329 -11.75 21.19 -29.93
CA PHE A 329 -11.85 19.74 -30.09
C PHE A 329 -11.40 19.25 -31.46
N ASP A 330 -11.90 19.90 -32.53
CA ASP A 330 -11.54 19.51 -33.90
C ASP A 330 -10.03 19.70 -34.17
N ALA A 331 -9.42 20.74 -33.62
CA ALA A 331 -7.99 20.96 -33.71
C ALA A 331 -7.20 19.88 -33.02
N TRP A 332 -7.60 19.43 -31.79
CA TRP A 332 -6.97 18.35 -31.09
C TRP A 332 -7.22 16.97 -31.74
N LEU A 333 -8.43 16.72 -32.22
CA LEU A 333 -8.73 15.49 -32.97
C LEU A 333 -7.84 15.35 -34.21
N LYS A 334 -7.55 16.48 -34.90
CA LYS A 334 -6.60 16.48 -36.00
C LYS A 334 -5.18 16.17 -35.55
N LYS A 335 -4.67 16.81 -34.45
CA LYS A 335 -3.35 16.49 -33.89
C LYS A 335 -3.21 15.01 -33.55
N LEU A 336 -4.23 14.40 -32.92
CA LEU A 336 -4.28 12.99 -32.58
C LEU A 336 -4.26 12.09 -33.83
N ASN A 337 -5.01 12.46 -34.89
CA ASN A 337 -5.00 11.73 -36.14
C ASN A 337 -3.66 11.82 -36.88
N ASP A 338 -2.94 12.94 -36.75
CA ASP A 338 -1.62 13.14 -37.37
C ASP A 338 -0.50 12.45 -36.55
N ALA A 339 -0.70 12.22 -35.27
CA ALA A 339 0.27 11.59 -34.39
C ALA A 339 0.46 10.08 -34.69
N LYS A 340 1.71 9.60 -34.60
CA LYS A 340 2.04 8.17 -34.67
C LYS A 340 1.82 7.46 -33.35
N LEU A 341 2.12 8.15 -32.27
CA LEU A 341 1.96 7.73 -30.87
C LEU A 341 1.34 8.89 -30.11
N PHE A 342 0.40 8.59 -29.21
CA PHE A 342 -0.11 9.53 -28.23
C PHE A 342 -0.39 8.85 -26.88
N ALA A 343 -0.27 9.60 -25.80
CA ALA A 343 -0.73 9.18 -24.49
C ALA A 343 -2.22 9.46 -24.35
N PHE A 344 -2.93 8.64 -23.60
CA PHE A 344 -4.31 8.88 -23.20
C PHE A 344 -4.55 8.37 -21.79
N ASP A 345 -5.50 8.99 -21.11
CA ASP A 345 -5.96 8.61 -19.79
C ASP A 345 -7.45 8.92 -19.64
N THR A 346 -8.16 8.29 -18.70
CA THR A 346 -9.58 8.50 -18.45
C THR A 346 -9.85 8.87 -17.01
N GLU A 347 -10.59 9.94 -16.81
CA GLU A 347 -11.08 10.36 -15.52
C GLU A 347 -12.49 9.81 -15.25
N THR A 348 -12.71 9.33 -14.03
CA THR A 348 -13.89 8.55 -13.69
C THR A 348 -14.47 8.89 -12.31
N THR A 349 -15.71 8.50 -12.07
CA THR A 349 -16.38 8.69 -10.77
C THR A 349 -15.90 7.74 -9.67
N GLY A 350 -15.02 6.77 -9.98
CA GLY A 350 -14.51 5.79 -9.03
C GLY A 350 -13.53 4.80 -9.64
N ILE A 351 -12.99 3.92 -8.82
CA ILE A 351 -11.90 2.99 -9.19
C ILE A 351 -12.38 1.60 -9.66
N ASP A 352 -13.67 1.29 -9.57
CA ASP A 352 -14.23 0.05 -10.10
C ASP A 352 -14.63 0.25 -11.57
N ALA A 353 -13.83 -0.22 -12.50
CA ALA A 353 -14.04 -0.07 -13.94
C ALA A 353 -15.36 -0.69 -14.47
N GLN A 354 -16.02 -1.55 -13.67
CA GLN A 354 -17.30 -2.14 -14.05
C GLN A 354 -18.51 -1.27 -13.64
N GLN A 355 -18.32 -0.31 -12.73
CA GLN A 355 -19.37 0.55 -12.19
C GLN A 355 -19.10 2.04 -12.41
N ALA A 356 -17.84 2.45 -12.46
CA ALA A 356 -17.44 3.84 -12.62
C ALA A 356 -17.93 4.42 -13.95
N GLN A 357 -18.35 5.69 -13.92
CA GLN A 357 -18.76 6.45 -15.09
C GLN A 357 -17.57 7.27 -15.60
N LEU A 358 -17.46 7.40 -16.90
CA LEU A 358 -16.47 8.26 -17.55
C LEU A 358 -16.82 9.73 -17.29
N VAL A 359 -15.89 10.49 -16.72
CA VAL A 359 -16.02 11.94 -16.49
C VAL A 359 -15.36 12.75 -17.59
N GLY A 360 -14.22 12.31 -18.07
CA GLY A 360 -13.51 12.93 -19.19
C GLY A 360 -12.37 12.10 -19.71
N VAL A 361 -11.70 12.58 -20.76
CA VAL A 361 -10.54 11.91 -21.39
C VAL A 361 -9.43 12.92 -21.60
N SER A 362 -8.21 12.55 -21.29
CA SER A 362 -7.02 13.37 -21.53
C SER A 362 -6.09 12.76 -22.58
N PHE A 363 -5.32 13.61 -23.25
CA PHE A 363 -4.40 13.21 -24.30
C PHE A 363 -3.13 14.06 -24.29
N ALA A 364 -1.99 13.45 -24.66
CA ALA A 364 -0.75 14.14 -24.95
C ALA A 364 -0.11 13.59 -26.22
N VAL A 365 0.36 14.47 -27.12
CA VAL A 365 1.01 14.11 -28.39
C VAL A 365 2.50 14.41 -28.41
N GLN A 366 2.95 15.30 -27.53
CA GLN A 366 4.35 15.62 -27.28
C GLN A 366 4.54 16.09 -25.82
N PRO A 367 5.75 15.98 -25.27
CA PRO A 367 6.04 16.46 -23.93
C PRO A 367 5.62 17.92 -23.73
N HIS A 368 5.01 18.21 -22.58
CA HIS A 368 4.52 19.53 -22.16
C HIS A 368 3.35 20.09 -22.98
N GLU A 369 2.73 19.29 -23.86
CA GLU A 369 1.50 19.64 -24.57
C GLU A 369 0.44 18.54 -24.35
N ALA A 370 -0.60 18.87 -23.59
CA ALA A 370 -1.68 17.94 -23.29
C ALA A 370 -3.04 18.63 -23.26
N ALA A 371 -4.10 17.84 -23.38
CA ALA A 371 -5.46 18.36 -23.29
C ALA A 371 -6.37 17.43 -22.51
N TYR A 372 -7.34 18.03 -21.82
CA TYR A 372 -8.43 17.35 -21.16
C TYR A 372 -9.78 17.69 -21.81
N ILE A 373 -10.59 16.70 -22.10
CA ILE A 373 -11.94 16.84 -22.62
C ILE A 373 -12.93 16.46 -21.52
N PRO A 374 -13.48 17.43 -20.76
CA PRO A 374 -14.52 17.15 -19.77
C PRO A 374 -15.82 16.78 -20.49
N LEU A 375 -16.54 15.78 -19.98
CA LEU A 375 -17.75 15.24 -20.58
C LEU A 375 -18.95 15.22 -19.62
N THR A 376 -18.72 14.97 -18.31
CA THR A 376 -19.81 14.77 -17.36
C THR A 376 -19.53 15.36 -15.97
N HIS A 377 -18.78 16.46 -15.88
CA HIS A 377 -18.69 17.19 -14.62
C HIS A 377 -20.04 17.74 -14.19
N SER A 378 -20.35 17.60 -12.90
CA SER A 378 -21.70 17.82 -12.34
C SER A 378 -21.74 18.80 -11.15
N TYR A 379 -20.62 19.46 -10.81
CA TYR A 379 -20.57 20.41 -9.70
C TYR A 379 -21.38 21.71 -9.99
N ILE A 380 -21.80 22.41 -8.93
CA ILE A 380 -22.59 23.64 -9.06
C ILE A 380 -21.75 24.71 -9.76
N GLY A 381 -22.23 25.22 -10.88
CA GLY A 381 -21.54 26.22 -11.70
C GLY A 381 -20.58 25.64 -12.75
N ALA A 382 -20.59 24.34 -12.97
CA ALA A 382 -19.82 23.72 -14.05
C ALA A 382 -20.14 24.39 -15.41
N PRO A 383 -19.11 24.75 -16.20
CA PRO A 383 -19.37 25.31 -17.54
C PRO A 383 -20.02 24.26 -18.45
N GLN A 384 -20.63 24.75 -19.54
CA GLN A 384 -21.19 23.84 -20.55
C GLN A 384 -20.04 23.02 -21.17
N GLN A 385 -20.20 21.71 -21.16
CA GLN A 385 -19.28 20.75 -21.74
C GLN A 385 -19.77 20.33 -23.13
N LEU A 386 -18.88 19.75 -23.93
CA LEU A 386 -19.24 19.10 -25.18
C LEU A 386 -20.17 17.90 -24.94
N ASP A 387 -21.01 17.61 -25.93
CA ASP A 387 -21.87 16.42 -25.84
C ASP A 387 -21.03 15.14 -25.81
N ARG A 388 -21.21 14.37 -24.72
CA ARG A 388 -20.40 13.17 -24.42
C ARG A 388 -20.41 12.16 -25.56
N ASP A 389 -21.60 11.84 -26.05
CA ASP A 389 -21.74 10.80 -27.06
C ASP A 389 -21.19 11.25 -28.42
N THR A 390 -21.32 12.51 -28.77
CA THR A 390 -20.71 13.11 -29.96
C THR A 390 -19.20 13.05 -29.93
N VAL A 391 -18.59 13.42 -28.81
CA VAL A 391 -17.12 13.34 -28.60
C VAL A 391 -16.64 11.90 -28.70
N LEU A 392 -17.31 10.98 -27.98
CA LEU A 392 -16.93 9.58 -27.98
C LEU A 392 -17.05 8.91 -29.36
N LEU A 393 -18.10 9.25 -30.12
CA LEU A 393 -18.26 8.78 -31.51
C LEU A 393 -17.17 9.31 -32.43
N ALA A 394 -16.71 10.56 -32.25
CA ALA A 394 -15.60 11.12 -33.00
C ALA A 394 -14.24 10.50 -32.65
N LEU A 395 -14.01 10.16 -31.38
CA LEU A 395 -12.79 9.51 -30.89
C LEU A 395 -12.76 8.01 -31.22
N LYS A 396 -13.92 7.36 -31.36
CA LYS A 396 -14.03 5.90 -31.51
C LYS A 396 -13.19 5.33 -32.66
N PRO A 397 -13.20 5.88 -33.90
CA PRO A 397 -12.37 5.38 -35.00
C PRO A 397 -10.88 5.43 -34.65
N LEU A 398 -10.40 6.52 -34.04
CA LEU A 398 -9.01 6.70 -33.64
C LEU A 398 -8.58 5.73 -32.54
N LEU A 399 -9.41 5.55 -31.51
CA LEU A 399 -9.10 4.66 -30.38
C LEU A 399 -9.17 3.19 -30.78
N GLN A 400 -9.99 2.82 -31.75
CA GLN A 400 -10.12 1.46 -32.26
C GLN A 400 -9.12 1.11 -33.35
N ASP A 401 -8.40 2.09 -33.92
CA ASP A 401 -7.39 1.86 -34.97
C ASP A 401 -6.11 1.24 -34.36
N PRO A 402 -5.76 0.00 -34.70
CA PRO A 402 -4.54 -0.64 -34.19
C PRO A 402 -3.25 -0.02 -34.78
N SER A 403 -3.31 0.72 -35.89
CA SER A 403 -2.16 1.38 -36.49
C SER A 403 -1.76 2.67 -35.74
N LYS A 404 -2.67 3.24 -34.95
CA LYS A 404 -2.44 4.39 -34.08
C LYS A 404 -1.92 3.88 -32.73
N LEU A 405 -0.63 4.07 -32.49
CA LEU A 405 0.00 3.59 -31.26
C LEU A 405 -0.43 4.44 -30.06
N LYS A 406 -0.67 3.79 -28.96
CA LYS A 406 -1.09 4.44 -27.71
C LYS A 406 -0.21 4.00 -26.55
N VAL A 407 0.03 4.92 -25.65
CA VAL A 407 0.63 4.66 -24.34
C VAL A 407 -0.33 5.10 -23.24
N GLY A 408 -0.42 4.30 -22.19
CA GLY A 408 -1.18 4.63 -20.96
C GLY A 408 -0.37 4.34 -19.71
N GLN A 409 -0.92 4.69 -18.57
CA GLN A 409 -0.47 4.29 -17.25
C GLN A 409 -1.55 3.38 -16.66
N HIS A 410 -1.33 2.07 -16.59
CA HIS A 410 -2.38 1.09 -16.26
C HIS A 410 -3.54 1.10 -17.26
N ALA A 411 -3.22 1.19 -18.55
CA ALA A 411 -4.15 1.34 -19.67
C ALA A 411 -5.31 0.31 -19.69
N LYS A 412 -5.16 -0.82 -19.01
CA LYS A 412 -6.23 -1.81 -18.85
C LYS A 412 -7.49 -1.23 -18.21
N PHE A 413 -7.31 -0.34 -17.22
CA PHE A 413 -8.42 0.35 -16.56
C PHE A 413 -9.20 1.21 -17.57
N ASP A 414 -8.49 2.05 -18.33
CA ASP A 414 -9.08 2.95 -19.34
C ASP A 414 -9.77 2.16 -20.46
N MET A 415 -9.17 1.06 -20.88
CA MET A 415 -9.78 0.15 -21.85
C MET A 415 -11.13 -0.40 -21.34
N ASN A 416 -11.22 -0.75 -20.08
CA ASN A 416 -12.46 -1.25 -19.46
C ASN A 416 -13.51 -0.15 -19.33
N ILE A 417 -13.12 1.06 -18.89
CA ILE A 417 -14.01 2.23 -18.82
C ILE A 417 -14.59 2.55 -20.19
N LEU A 418 -13.75 2.69 -21.22
CA LEU A 418 -14.17 3.03 -22.59
C LEU A 418 -15.01 1.91 -23.24
N ALA A 419 -14.72 0.65 -22.95
CA ALA A 419 -15.52 -0.48 -23.43
C ALA A 419 -16.91 -0.55 -22.75
N ASN A 420 -17.03 -0.09 -21.52
CA ASN A 420 -18.28 -0.06 -20.75
C ASN A 420 -19.09 1.23 -20.99
N CYS A 421 -18.58 2.21 -21.75
CA CYS A 421 -19.32 3.40 -22.12
C CYS A 421 -20.50 3.05 -23.03
N ALA A 422 -21.72 3.14 -22.51
CA ALA A 422 -22.94 2.94 -23.29
C ALA A 422 -23.24 4.17 -24.16
N ILE A 423 -22.57 4.29 -25.32
CA ILE A 423 -22.78 5.41 -26.24
C ILE A 423 -24.19 5.31 -26.84
N GLY A 424 -24.96 6.40 -26.75
CA GLY A 424 -26.36 6.41 -27.15
C GLY A 424 -27.27 5.58 -26.24
N GLY A 425 -26.81 5.24 -25.03
CA GLY A 425 -27.52 4.40 -24.09
C GLY A 425 -27.46 2.90 -24.40
N ASP A 426 -26.71 2.48 -25.43
CA ASP A 426 -26.54 1.08 -25.81
C ASP A 426 -25.24 0.51 -25.17
N PRO A 427 -25.33 -0.45 -24.22
CA PRO A 427 -24.18 -1.09 -23.60
C PRO A 427 -23.24 -1.81 -24.59
N ALA A 428 -23.76 -2.23 -25.75
CA ALA A 428 -22.95 -2.87 -26.79
C ALA A 428 -22.12 -1.86 -27.62
N ASN A 429 -22.42 -0.58 -27.52
CA ASN A 429 -21.79 0.47 -28.30
C ASN A 429 -20.63 1.17 -27.58
N GLY A 430 -19.82 0.43 -26.80
CA GLY A 430 -18.61 0.94 -26.19
C GLY A 430 -17.45 1.10 -27.17
N ILE A 431 -16.30 1.57 -26.67
CA ILE A 431 -15.07 1.73 -27.45
C ILE A 431 -14.08 0.62 -27.07
N SER A 432 -13.86 -0.32 -27.98
CA SER A 432 -12.83 -1.35 -27.85
C SER A 432 -11.47 -0.78 -28.25
N VAL A 433 -10.73 -0.20 -27.32
CA VAL A 433 -9.40 0.39 -27.58
C VAL A 433 -8.46 -0.67 -28.14
N ARG A 434 -7.74 -0.31 -29.22
CA ARG A 434 -6.70 -1.15 -29.84
C ARG A 434 -5.43 -0.32 -30.05
N GLY A 435 -4.33 -1.01 -30.34
CA GLY A 435 -3.04 -0.34 -30.58
C GLY A 435 -2.38 0.18 -29.32
N ILE A 436 -2.69 -0.37 -28.13
CA ILE A 436 -1.88 -0.17 -26.93
C ILE A 436 -0.50 -0.77 -27.23
N ALA A 437 0.49 0.08 -27.39
CA ALA A 437 1.87 -0.31 -27.69
C ALA A 437 2.75 -0.27 -26.45
N PHE A 438 2.39 0.58 -25.48
CA PHE A 438 3.16 0.80 -24.26
C PHE A 438 2.24 1.07 -23.07
N ASP A 439 2.74 0.75 -21.87
CA ASP A 439 2.11 1.04 -20.59
C ASP A 439 3.24 1.33 -19.59
N THR A 440 3.29 2.54 -19.07
CA THR A 440 4.40 3.01 -18.23
C THR A 440 4.52 2.27 -16.91
N MET A 441 3.42 1.77 -16.35
CA MET A 441 3.42 0.86 -15.20
C MET A 441 4.16 -0.45 -15.56
N LEU A 442 3.84 -1.04 -16.72
CA LEU A 442 4.45 -2.28 -17.18
C LEU A 442 5.90 -2.09 -17.65
N GLU A 443 6.23 -0.98 -18.28
CA GLU A 443 7.63 -0.63 -18.64
C GLU A 443 8.50 -0.58 -17.39
N SER A 444 8.06 0.12 -16.34
CA SER A 444 8.77 0.18 -15.07
C SER A 444 8.84 -1.18 -14.37
N TYR A 445 7.75 -1.93 -14.37
CA TYR A 445 7.69 -3.25 -13.75
C TYR A 445 8.64 -4.26 -14.42
N VAL A 446 8.68 -4.30 -15.74
CA VAL A 446 9.58 -5.18 -16.48
C VAL A 446 11.04 -4.76 -16.29
N LEU A 447 11.31 -3.45 -16.25
CA LEU A 447 12.65 -2.92 -16.01
C LEU A 447 13.18 -3.33 -14.63
N ASN A 448 12.36 -3.22 -13.58
CA ASN A 448 12.68 -3.71 -12.24
C ASN A 448 11.42 -3.81 -11.36
N SER A 449 10.91 -5.03 -11.20
CA SER A 449 9.66 -5.33 -10.50
C SER A 449 9.61 -4.94 -9.01
N THR A 450 10.76 -4.61 -8.40
CA THR A 450 10.86 -4.24 -6.98
C THR A 450 11.31 -2.80 -6.74
N ALA A 451 11.50 -2.03 -7.80
CA ALA A 451 12.14 -0.71 -7.72
C ALA A 451 11.22 0.39 -7.15
N THR A 452 9.92 0.30 -7.38
CA THR A 452 8.91 1.28 -6.92
C THR A 452 7.55 0.59 -6.75
N ARG A 453 6.52 1.38 -6.44
CA ARG A 453 5.11 0.92 -6.50
C ARG A 453 4.56 0.82 -7.93
N HIS A 454 5.26 1.37 -8.91
CA HIS A 454 4.84 1.49 -10.31
C HIS A 454 3.59 2.37 -10.53
N ASP A 455 3.17 3.15 -9.53
CA ASP A 455 2.19 4.23 -9.69
C ASP A 455 2.85 5.47 -10.32
N MET A 456 2.04 6.33 -10.94
CA MET A 456 2.51 7.48 -11.70
C MET A 456 3.36 8.43 -10.85
N ASP A 457 2.92 8.76 -9.62
CA ASP A 457 3.64 9.67 -8.73
C ASP A 457 5.06 9.15 -8.40
N SER A 458 5.14 7.86 -8.04
CA SER A 458 6.41 7.21 -7.74
C SER A 458 7.33 7.15 -8.96
N LEU A 459 6.77 6.93 -10.15
CA LEU A 459 7.53 6.88 -11.41
C LEU A 459 7.99 8.27 -11.83
N ALA A 460 7.12 9.28 -11.80
CA ALA A 460 7.45 10.66 -12.13
C ALA A 460 8.57 11.18 -11.22
N LYS A 461 8.47 10.92 -9.91
CA LYS A 461 9.53 11.30 -8.97
C LYS A 461 10.85 10.62 -9.26
N LYS A 462 10.82 9.33 -9.59
CA LYS A 462 12.04 8.53 -9.80
C LYS A 462 12.73 8.82 -11.13
N TYR A 463 11.96 8.88 -12.23
CA TYR A 463 12.52 8.91 -13.59
C TYR A 463 12.52 10.29 -14.23
N LEU A 464 11.67 11.23 -13.74
CA LEU A 464 11.58 12.58 -14.26
C LEU A 464 12.01 13.64 -13.24
N ASP A 465 12.24 13.26 -11.97
CA ASP A 465 12.44 14.17 -10.83
C ASP A 465 11.31 15.22 -10.73
N TYR A 466 10.10 14.77 -11.00
CA TYR A 466 8.91 15.59 -11.06
C TYR A 466 7.91 15.16 -9.99
N ASP A 467 7.38 16.13 -9.24
CA ASP A 467 6.31 15.92 -8.27
C ASP A 467 4.97 16.25 -8.96
N THR A 468 4.16 15.24 -9.18
CA THR A 468 2.81 15.35 -9.75
C THR A 468 1.82 15.97 -8.77
N VAL A 469 0.73 16.53 -9.26
CA VAL A 469 -0.41 16.90 -8.42
C VAL A 469 -1.12 15.61 -7.98
N SER A 470 -1.25 15.37 -6.67
CA SER A 470 -1.95 14.16 -6.22
C SER A 470 -3.47 14.34 -6.27
N PHE A 471 -4.22 13.24 -6.52
CA PHE A 471 -5.68 13.28 -6.48
C PHE A 471 -6.24 13.85 -5.16
N GLN A 472 -5.57 13.57 -4.03
CA GLN A 472 -5.98 14.07 -2.72
C GLN A 472 -5.81 15.60 -2.58
N ASP A 473 -4.94 16.23 -3.36
CA ASP A 473 -4.73 17.67 -3.32
C ASP A 473 -5.91 18.43 -3.97
N ILE A 474 -6.59 17.82 -4.96
CA ILE A 474 -7.75 18.40 -5.64
C ILE A 474 -9.10 17.88 -5.13
N ALA A 475 -9.17 16.63 -4.64
CA ALA A 475 -10.41 15.99 -4.21
C ALA A 475 -10.62 16.01 -2.68
N GLY A 476 -9.58 16.33 -1.89
CA GLY A 476 -9.62 16.20 -0.43
C GLY A 476 -9.43 14.75 0.05
N LYS A 477 -9.65 14.51 1.35
CA LYS A 477 -9.38 13.22 2.02
C LYS A 477 -10.54 12.70 2.87
N GLY A 478 -10.62 11.38 3.01
CA GLY A 478 -11.55 10.71 3.92
C GLY A 478 -13.00 10.75 3.46
N ALA A 479 -13.95 10.74 4.40
CA ALA A 479 -15.39 10.64 4.08
C ALA A 479 -15.98 11.85 3.31
N LYS A 480 -15.25 12.95 3.22
CA LYS A 480 -15.63 14.16 2.47
C LYS A 480 -14.87 14.28 1.13
N GLN A 481 -14.12 13.26 0.73
CA GLN A 481 -13.42 13.27 -0.55
C GLN A 481 -14.42 13.34 -1.70
N LEU A 482 -14.20 14.28 -2.62
CA LEU A 482 -15.03 14.47 -3.81
C LEU A 482 -14.74 13.37 -4.85
N THR A 483 -15.76 13.01 -5.60
CA THR A 483 -15.59 12.28 -6.85
C THR A 483 -15.09 13.21 -7.95
N PHE A 484 -14.45 12.69 -8.99
CA PHE A 484 -13.80 13.56 -10.00
C PHE A 484 -14.77 14.51 -10.72
N ASP A 485 -16.00 14.06 -10.97
CA ASP A 485 -17.08 14.87 -11.57
C ASP A 485 -17.51 16.07 -10.71
N GLN A 486 -17.17 16.07 -9.42
CA GLN A 486 -17.47 17.14 -8.47
C GLN A 486 -16.31 18.15 -8.33
N ILE A 487 -15.15 17.90 -8.94
CA ILE A 487 -13.99 18.78 -8.87
C ILE A 487 -14.11 19.88 -9.92
N PRO A 488 -13.90 21.19 -9.55
CA PRO A 488 -13.93 22.29 -10.50
C PRO A 488 -12.91 22.12 -11.63
N LEU A 489 -13.30 22.50 -12.87
CA LEU A 489 -12.46 22.32 -14.06
C LEU A 489 -11.13 23.07 -14.01
N GLU A 490 -11.04 24.16 -13.24
CA GLU A 490 -9.81 24.91 -12.99
C GLU A 490 -8.74 24.06 -12.30
N GLN A 491 -9.16 23.02 -11.57
CA GLN A 491 -8.28 22.03 -10.91
C GLN A 491 -8.24 20.71 -11.68
N ALA A 492 -9.41 20.20 -12.07
CA ALA A 492 -9.53 18.92 -12.77
C ALA A 492 -8.86 18.92 -14.15
N GLY A 493 -8.97 20.05 -14.89
CA GLY A 493 -8.41 20.16 -16.24
C GLY A 493 -6.88 20.06 -16.27
N PRO A 494 -6.16 20.89 -15.52
CA PRO A 494 -4.70 20.76 -15.41
C PRO A 494 -4.25 19.42 -14.86
N TYR A 495 -4.93 18.87 -13.86
CA TYR A 495 -4.62 17.55 -13.29
C TYR A 495 -4.69 16.45 -14.36
N ALA A 496 -5.82 16.29 -15.04
CA ALA A 496 -6.01 15.26 -16.05
C ALA A 496 -5.08 15.43 -17.28
N ALA A 497 -4.78 16.67 -17.68
CA ALA A 497 -3.82 16.94 -18.74
C ALA A 497 -2.38 16.59 -18.30
N GLU A 498 -2.01 16.86 -17.03
CA GLU A 498 -0.73 16.45 -16.45
C GLU A 498 -0.55 14.94 -16.51
N ASP A 499 -1.57 14.14 -16.16
CA ASP A 499 -1.50 12.69 -16.18
C ASP A 499 -1.16 12.14 -17.58
N ALA A 500 -1.76 12.68 -18.62
CA ALA A 500 -1.43 12.31 -20.00
C ALA A 500 0.00 12.76 -20.42
N ASP A 501 0.43 13.97 -20.06
CA ASP A 501 1.78 14.49 -20.32
C ASP A 501 2.85 13.66 -19.59
N VAL A 502 2.66 13.44 -18.31
CA VAL A 502 3.58 12.65 -17.47
C VAL A 502 3.68 11.23 -17.99
N THR A 503 2.57 10.62 -18.40
CA THR A 503 2.55 9.28 -19.04
C THR A 503 3.44 9.26 -20.28
N LEU A 504 3.33 10.24 -21.17
CA LEU A 504 4.16 10.30 -22.38
C LEU A 504 5.65 10.50 -22.06
N ARG A 505 5.96 11.37 -21.11
CA ARG A 505 7.34 11.63 -20.68
C ARG A 505 7.97 10.44 -19.97
N LEU A 506 7.20 9.73 -19.13
CA LEU A 506 7.62 8.48 -18.49
C LEU A 506 7.94 7.41 -19.52
N HIS A 507 7.06 7.23 -20.51
CA HIS A 507 7.33 6.30 -21.61
C HIS A 507 8.68 6.60 -22.28
N GLN A 508 8.95 7.85 -22.65
CA GLN A 508 10.21 8.23 -23.29
C GLN A 508 11.43 7.86 -22.41
N ALA A 509 11.35 8.10 -21.10
CA ALA A 509 12.43 7.83 -20.17
C ALA A 509 12.62 6.31 -19.90
N LEU A 510 11.53 5.56 -19.77
CA LEU A 510 11.55 4.12 -19.46
C LEU A 510 11.89 3.28 -20.70
N HIS A 511 11.30 3.60 -21.84
CA HIS A 511 11.50 2.87 -23.09
C HIS A 511 12.96 2.88 -23.56
N ALA A 512 13.65 4.02 -23.40
CA ALA A 512 15.08 4.12 -23.69
C ALA A 512 15.92 3.15 -22.85
N GLN A 513 15.58 2.96 -21.56
CA GLN A 513 16.27 2.02 -20.69
C GLN A 513 15.94 0.56 -21.02
N LEU A 514 14.66 0.27 -21.36
CA LEU A 514 14.22 -1.08 -21.72
C LEU A 514 14.85 -1.56 -23.02
N THR A 515 14.90 -0.71 -24.05
CA THR A 515 15.49 -1.06 -25.36
C THR A 515 17.00 -1.31 -25.29
N ALA A 516 17.68 -0.76 -24.28
CA ALA A 516 19.07 -1.11 -24.00
C ALA A 516 19.26 -2.55 -23.50
N ILE A 517 18.18 -3.24 -23.09
CA ILE A 517 18.20 -4.62 -22.59
C ILE A 517 17.21 -5.45 -23.42
N PRO A 518 17.66 -6.06 -24.53
CA PRO A 518 16.76 -6.74 -25.49
C PRO A 518 15.84 -7.80 -24.87
N SER A 519 16.32 -8.55 -23.86
CA SER A 519 15.51 -9.56 -23.17
C SER A 519 14.30 -8.96 -22.44
N LEU A 520 14.49 -7.81 -21.79
CA LEU A 520 13.40 -7.11 -21.12
C LEU A 520 12.45 -6.44 -22.11
N ALA A 521 12.98 -5.89 -23.20
CA ALA A 521 12.14 -5.37 -24.28
C ALA A 521 11.22 -6.46 -24.85
N SER A 522 11.75 -7.68 -25.06
CA SER A 522 10.95 -8.83 -25.53
C SER A 522 9.89 -9.26 -24.51
N VAL A 523 10.22 -9.29 -23.21
CA VAL A 523 9.22 -9.57 -22.16
C VAL A 523 8.07 -8.56 -22.20
N LEU A 524 8.37 -7.27 -22.38
CA LEU A 524 7.34 -6.24 -22.50
C LEU A 524 6.47 -6.43 -23.74
N THR A 525 7.11 -6.57 -24.93
CA THR A 525 6.40 -6.58 -26.22
C THR A 525 5.71 -7.89 -26.53
N ASP A 526 6.26 -9.03 -26.08
CA ASP A 526 5.77 -10.36 -26.45
C ASP A 526 4.89 -11.00 -25.36
N ILE A 527 4.92 -10.47 -24.14
CA ILE A 527 4.18 -11.04 -23.00
C ILE A 527 3.26 -10.00 -22.36
N GLU A 528 3.82 -8.89 -21.81
CA GLU A 528 3.04 -8.02 -20.94
C GLU A 528 2.04 -7.15 -21.71
N ILE A 529 2.45 -6.49 -22.78
CA ILE A 529 1.54 -5.64 -23.57
C ILE A 529 0.46 -6.45 -24.28
N PRO A 530 0.75 -7.58 -24.96
CA PRO A 530 -0.31 -8.41 -25.55
C PRO A 530 -1.32 -8.95 -24.55
N LEU A 531 -0.94 -9.10 -23.27
CA LEU A 531 -1.80 -9.59 -22.22
C LEU A 531 -2.82 -8.52 -21.74
N VAL A 532 -2.52 -7.23 -21.86
CA VAL A 532 -3.39 -6.14 -21.40
C VAL A 532 -4.83 -6.26 -21.94
N PRO A 533 -5.07 -6.36 -23.25
CA PRO A 533 -6.42 -6.51 -23.79
C PRO A 533 -7.09 -7.85 -23.40
N VAL A 534 -6.31 -8.90 -23.17
CA VAL A 534 -6.82 -10.21 -22.73
C VAL A 534 -7.40 -10.10 -21.32
N LEU A 535 -6.63 -9.52 -20.39
CA LEU A 535 -7.08 -9.30 -19.01
C LEU A 535 -8.29 -8.36 -18.97
N ALA A 536 -8.30 -7.30 -19.77
CA ALA A 536 -9.45 -6.40 -19.86
C ALA A 536 -10.73 -7.15 -20.29
N ARG A 537 -10.64 -8.10 -21.20
CA ARG A 537 -11.79 -8.94 -21.61
C ARG A 537 -12.23 -9.89 -20.50
N ILE A 538 -11.30 -10.58 -19.85
CA ILE A 538 -11.59 -11.52 -18.76
C ILE A 538 -12.28 -10.77 -17.60
N GLU A 539 -11.78 -9.61 -17.22
CA GLU A 539 -12.35 -8.79 -16.15
C GLU A 539 -13.78 -8.33 -16.50
N ARG A 540 -14.03 -7.91 -17.74
CA ARG A 540 -15.40 -7.53 -18.18
C ARG A 540 -16.34 -8.73 -18.28
N GLN A 541 -15.81 -9.90 -18.67
CA GLN A 541 -16.62 -11.12 -18.74
C GLN A 541 -17.09 -11.53 -17.35
N GLY A 542 -16.19 -11.56 -16.36
CA GLY A 542 -16.49 -12.00 -15.00
C GLY A 542 -16.96 -13.45 -14.92
N ALA A 543 -17.23 -13.92 -13.71
CA ALA A 543 -17.68 -15.28 -13.44
C ALA A 543 -19.12 -15.30 -12.89
N LEU A 544 -19.92 -16.25 -13.35
CA LEU A 544 -21.28 -16.45 -12.82
C LEU A 544 -21.21 -17.19 -11.49
N VAL A 545 -21.86 -16.64 -10.46
CA VAL A 545 -21.85 -17.18 -9.11
C VAL A 545 -23.27 -17.42 -8.62
N ASP A 546 -23.53 -18.63 -8.08
CA ASP A 546 -24.78 -18.99 -7.44
C ASP A 546 -24.83 -18.43 -6.00
N ALA A 547 -25.45 -17.27 -5.84
CA ALA A 547 -25.63 -16.61 -4.55
C ALA A 547 -26.50 -17.43 -3.57
N GLN A 548 -27.44 -18.24 -4.06
CA GLN A 548 -28.31 -19.05 -3.20
C GLN A 548 -27.49 -20.20 -2.58
N LEU A 549 -26.68 -20.86 -3.39
CA LEU A 549 -25.78 -21.91 -2.91
C LEU A 549 -24.78 -21.38 -1.88
N LEU A 550 -24.19 -20.19 -2.13
CA LEU A 550 -23.30 -19.54 -1.15
C LEU A 550 -24.05 -19.19 0.14
N GLY A 551 -25.29 -18.73 0.07
CA GLY A 551 -26.14 -18.45 1.24
C GLY A 551 -26.37 -19.69 2.10
N VAL A 552 -26.67 -20.84 1.48
CA VAL A 552 -26.79 -22.13 2.19
C VAL A 552 -25.47 -22.51 2.86
N GLN A 553 -24.37 -22.41 2.13
CA GLN A 553 -23.03 -22.73 2.68
C GLN A 553 -22.64 -21.78 3.82
N SER A 554 -23.01 -20.49 3.75
CA SER A 554 -22.79 -19.52 4.82
C SER A 554 -23.51 -19.90 6.12
N ILE A 555 -24.76 -20.37 6.04
CA ILE A 555 -25.52 -20.86 7.21
C ILE A 555 -24.83 -22.12 7.81
N GLU A 556 -24.43 -23.05 6.97
CA GLU A 556 -23.75 -24.27 7.44
C GLU A 556 -22.39 -23.97 8.11
N LEU A 557 -21.59 -23.07 7.53
CA LEU A 557 -20.34 -22.61 8.13
C LEU A 557 -20.60 -21.91 9.46
N GLY A 558 -21.64 -21.08 9.55
CA GLY A 558 -22.08 -20.43 10.79
C GLY A 558 -22.42 -21.44 11.88
N ASN A 559 -23.20 -22.47 11.56
CA ASN A 559 -23.54 -23.54 12.51
C ASN A 559 -22.30 -24.30 13.00
N LYS A 560 -21.35 -24.63 12.09
CA LYS A 560 -20.08 -25.24 12.48
C LYS A 560 -19.25 -24.32 13.39
N MET A 561 -19.22 -23.01 13.12
CA MET A 561 -18.51 -22.03 13.97
C MET A 561 -19.10 -21.97 15.38
N VAL A 562 -20.45 -21.98 15.53
CA VAL A 562 -21.12 -22.01 16.85
C VAL A 562 -20.74 -23.27 17.63
N GLU A 563 -20.68 -24.43 16.96
CA GLU A 563 -20.25 -25.67 17.61
C GLU A 563 -18.77 -25.62 18.03
N LEU A 564 -17.87 -25.09 17.18
CA LEU A 564 -16.47 -24.92 17.51
C LEU A 564 -16.26 -23.91 18.65
N GLU A 565 -17.07 -22.86 18.70
CA GLU A 565 -17.07 -21.87 19.78
C GLU A 565 -17.45 -22.52 21.11
N ARG A 566 -18.53 -23.35 21.12
CA ARG A 566 -18.94 -24.12 22.27
C ARG A 566 -17.82 -25.04 22.77
N GLN A 567 -17.17 -25.80 21.86
CA GLN A 567 -16.03 -26.64 22.20
C GLN A 567 -14.85 -25.84 22.79
N ALA A 568 -14.55 -24.69 22.20
CA ALA A 568 -13.50 -23.80 22.70
C ALA A 568 -13.79 -23.32 24.14
N PHE A 569 -15.06 -22.97 24.44
CA PHE A 569 -15.48 -22.55 25.78
C PHE A 569 -15.43 -23.69 26.78
N GLU A 570 -15.81 -24.91 26.40
CA GLU A 570 -15.68 -26.09 27.23
C GLU A 570 -14.22 -26.40 27.60
N ILE A 571 -13.28 -26.31 26.62
CA ILE A 571 -11.86 -26.52 26.86
C ILE A 571 -11.28 -25.37 27.71
N ALA A 572 -11.67 -24.13 27.46
CA ALA A 572 -11.21 -22.99 28.22
C ALA A 572 -11.84 -22.87 29.63
N GLY A 573 -13.02 -23.47 29.84
CA GLY A 573 -13.81 -23.36 31.08
C GLY A 573 -14.51 -22.03 31.27
N GLU A 574 -14.58 -21.18 30.23
CA GLU A 574 -15.28 -19.90 30.19
C GLU A 574 -15.52 -19.42 28.78
N ALA A 575 -16.47 -18.50 28.60
CA ALA A 575 -16.73 -17.84 27.33
C ALA A 575 -15.72 -16.71 27.08
N PHE A 576 -15.22 -16.60 25.87
CA PHE A 576 -14.31 -15.56 25.43
C PHE A 576 -14.45 -15.30 23.92
N ASN A 577 -13.97 -14.16 23.42
CA ASN A 577 -14.01 -13.86 22.00
C ASN A 577 -12.83 -14.54 21.26
N LEU A 578 -13.13 -15.58 20.45
CA LEU A 578 -12.15 -16.33 19.66
C LEU A 578 -11.45 -15.48 18.61
N GLY A 579 -12.06 -14.37 18.20
CA GLY A 579 -11.49 -13.37 17.29
C GLY A 579 -10.59 -12.34 17.96
N SER A 580 -10.55 -12.27 19.30
CA SER A 580 -9.74 -11.29 20.04
C SER A 580 -8.34 -11.85 20.40
N PRO A 581 -7.24 -11.37 19.77
CA PRO A 581 -5.89 -11.83 20.10
C PRO A 581 -5.53 -11.66 21.58
N LYS A 582 -6.05 -10.61 22.23
CA LYS A 582 -5.80 -10.31 23.65
C LYS A 582 -6.46 -11.35 24.57
N GLN A 583 -7.76 -11.62 24.37
CA GLN A 583 -8.48 -12.62 25.19
C GLN A 583 -7.92 -14.03 24.94
N LEU A 584 -7.67 -14.32 23.67
CA LEU A 584 -7.09 -15.61 23.28
C LEU A 584 -5.71 -15.82 23.92
N GLY A 585 -4.86 -14.78 23.95
CA GLY A 585 -3.55 -14.86 24.63
C GLY A 585 -3.68 -15.15 26.12
N ALA A 586 -4.62 -14.52 26.82
CA ALA A 586 -4.88 -14.78 28.24
C ALA A 586 -5.35 -16.23 28.47
N ILE A 587 -6.27 -16.75 27.65
CA ILE A 587 -6.74 -18.14 27.76
C ILE A 587 -5.61 -19.14 27.48
N LEU A 588 -4.88 -18.99 26.38
CA LEU A 588 -3.85 -19.95 25.98
C LEU A 588 -2.66 -19.99 26.94
N TYR A 589 -2.13 -18.80 27.30
CA TYR A 589 -0.83 -18.72 27.97
C TYR A 589 -0.94 -18.50 29.47
N GLU A 590 -1.93 -17.72 29.95
CA GLU A 590 -2.08 -17.43 31.38
C GLU A 590 -2.96 -18.49 32.08
N LYS A 591 -4.08 -18.90 31.45
CA LYS A 591 -5.01 -19.87 32.06
C LYS A 591 -4.63 -21.33 31.79
N LEU A 592 -4.41 -21.70 30.53
CA LEU A 592 -4.10 -23.05 30.12
C LEU A 592 -2.60 -23.38 30.18
N GLY A 593 -1.74 -22.36 30.36
CA GLY A 593 -0.30 -22.55 30.56
C GLY A 593 0.45 -23.10 29.33
N LEU A 594 -0.03 -22.89 28.13
CA LEU A 594 0.63 -23.35 26.91
C LEU A 594 1.99 -22.66 26.72
N PRO A 595 2.98 -23.30 26.07
CA PRO A 595 4.29 -22.70 25.83
C PRO A 595 4.21 -21.50 24.88
N VAL A 596 4.88 -20.41 25.22
CA VAL A 596 4.99 -19.22 24.36
C VAL A 596 6.07 -19.45 23.31
N LEU A 597 5.68 -19.84 22.10
CA LEU A 597 6.61 -20.15 21.02
C LEU A 597 7.17 -18.90 20.33
N LYS A 598 6.41 -17.79 20.32
CA LYS A 598 6.79 -16.52 19.68
C LYS A 598 6.15 -15.36 20.41
N LYS A 599 6.85 -14.23 20.46
CA LYS A 599 6.31 -12.95 20.97
C LYS A 599 6.07 -11.99 19.82
N THR A 600 5.09 -11.11 19.96
CA THR A 600 4.85 -9.98 19.05
C THR A 600 5.93 -8.91 19.23
N GLY A 601 6.04 -7.97 18.30
CA GLY A 601 6.96 -6.83 18.43
C GLY A 601 6.75 -5.96 19.67
N LYS A 602 5.56 -6.09 20.33
CA LYS A 602 5.25 -5.43 21.61
C LYS A 602 5.52 -6.34 22.84
N GLY A 603 6.21 -7.45 22.65
CA GLY A 603 6.59 -8.39 23.74
C GLY A 603 5.48 -9.32 24.24
N GLN A 604 4.26 -9.22 23.72
CA GLN A 604 3.14 -10.10 24.09
C GLN A 604 3.27 -11.48 23.43
N ALA A 605 2.73 -12.53 24.05
CA ALA A 605 2.66 -13.84 23.45
C ALA A 605 1.84 -13.83 22.16
N SER A 606 2.38 -14.37 21.07
CA SER A 606 1.75 -14.35 19.76
C SER A 606 0.64 -15.40 19.68
N THR A 607 -0.50 -15.02 19.14
CA THR A 607 -1.62 -15.91 18.76
C THR A 607 -1.78 -15.99 17.23
N ALA A 608 -0.72 -15.67 16.47
CA ALA A 608 -0.72 -15.76 15.01
C ALA A 608 -0.97 -17.20 14.54
N GLU A 609 -1.46 -17.34 13.32
CA GLU A 609 -1.84 -18.64 12.73
C GLU A 609 -0.70 -19.66 12.78
N GLU A 610 0.53 -19.25 12.46
CA GLU A 610 1.73 -20.09 12.52
C GLU A 610 2.02 -20.67 13.93
N VAL A 611 1.73 -19.87 14.97
CA VAL A 611 1.92 -20.29 16.37
C VAL A 611 0.83 -21.26 16.78
N LEU A 612 -0.42 -20.97 16.44
CA LEU A 612 -1.55 -21.87 16.74
C LEU A 612 -1.45 -23.19 15.97
N ALA A 613 -1.01 -23.14 14.71
CA ALA A 613 -0.78 -24.34 13.91
C ALA A 613 0.26 -25.26 14.57
N LYS A 614 1.36 -24.67 15.06
CA LYS A 614 2.40 -25.45 15.75
C LYS A 614 1.92 -26.03 17.08
N LEU A 615 1.14 -25.28 17.85
CA LEU A 615 0.52 -25.78 19.07
C LEU A 615 -0.53 -26.87 18.77
N ALA A 616 -1.24 -26.76 17.66
CA ALA A 616 -2.18 -27.79 17.22
C ALA A 616 -1.47 -29.08 16.77
N GLU A 617 -0.30 -28.97 16.11
CA GLU A 617 0.59 -30.09 15.77
C GLU A 617 1.13 -30.80 17.03
N ASP A 618 1.44 -30.02 18.10
CA ASP A 618 1.87 -30.54 19.40
C ASP A 618 0.70 -31.08 20.24
N ASP A 619 -0.44 -31.34 19.59
CA ASP A 619 -1.65 -32.03 20.11
C ASP A 619 -2.45 -31.23 21.16
N TYR A 620 -2.23 -29.89 21.30
CA TYR A 620 -3.04 -29.10 22.22
C TYR A 620 -4.49 -28.94 21.70
N PRO A 621 -5.53 -29.27 22.53
CA PRO A 621 -6.92 -29.30 22.06
C PRO A 621 -7.45 -27.93 21.60
N LEU A 622 -7.26 -26.88 22.39
CA LEU A 622 -7.78 -25.54 22.05
C LEU A 622 -7.20 -24.97 20.76
N PRO A 623 -5.89 -25.01 20.50
CA PRO A 623 -5.33 -24.61 19.21
C PRO A 623 -5.92 -25.34 18.01
N LYS A 624 -6.22 -26.64 18.10
CA LYS A 624 -6.89 -27.39 17.03
C LYS A 624 -8.28 -26.82 16.71
N VAL A 625 -9.09 -26.58 17.73
CA VAL A 625 -10.43 -25.99 17.58
C VAL A 625 -10.33 -24.58 17.00
N LEU A 626 -9.37 -23.77 17.48
CA LEU A 626 -9.15 -22.41 16.99
C LEU A 626 -8.73 -22.38 15.52
N MET A 627 -7.88 -23.28 15.07
CA MET A 627 -7.48 -23.39 13.67
C MET A 627 -8.68 -23.71 12.77
N GLN A 628 -9.55 -24.65 13.19
CA GLN A 628 -10.78 -24.95 12.47
C GLN A 628 -11.74 -23.76 12.45
N TYR A 629 -11.97 -23.11 13.60
CA TYR A 629 -12.81 -21.93 13.70
C TYR A 629 -12.33 -20.81 12.77
N ARG A 630 -11.04 -20.49 12.78
CA ARG A 630 -10.45 -19.47 11.90
C ARG A 630 -10.61 -19.81 10.43
N SER A 631 -10.41 -21.07 10.07
CA SER A 631 -10.63 -21.54 8.69
C SER A 631 -12.09 -21.31 8.27
N MET A 632 -13.07 -21.75 9.09
CA MET A 632 -14.49 -21.54 8.79
C MET A 632 -14.86 -20.07 8.75
N SER A 633 -14.39 -19.27 9.71
CA SER A 633 -14.62 -17.83 9.76
C SER A 633 -14.08 -17.09 8.53
N LYS A 634 -12.88 -17.46 8.07
CA LYS A 634 -12.27 -16.90 6.86
C LYS A 634 -13.08 -17.24 5.60
N LEU A 635 -13.47 -18.52 5.45
CA LEU A 635 -14.29 -18.95 4.32
C LEU A 635 -15.63 -18.23 4.29
N LYS A 636 -16.28 -18.12 5.45
CA LYS A 636 -17.56 -17.44 5.60
C LYS A 636 -17.45 -15.97 5.26
N SER A 637 -16.61 -15.24 5.96
CA SER A 637 -16.49 -13.78 5.82
C SER A 637 -15.90 -13.32 4.48
N THR A 638 -15.00 -14.11 3.88
CA THR A 638 -14.31 -13.72 2.64
C THR A 638 -15.07 -14.13 1.39
N TYR A 639 -15.76 -15.28 1.43
CA TYR A 639 -16.37 -15.84 0.24
C TYR A 639 -17.90 -15.96 0.34
N THR A 640 -18.44 -16.73 1.31
CA THR A 640 -19.88 -17.03 1.27
C THR A 640 -20.76 -15.84 1.62
N ASP A 641 -20.28 -14.90 2.46
CA ASP A 641 -20.99 -13.67 2.76
C ASP A 641 -20.66 -12.57 1.73
N ARG A 642 -19.39 -12.44 1.35
CA ARG A 642 -18.91 -11.30 0.57
C ARG A 642 -19.18 -11.42 -0.94
N LEU A 643 -18.99 -12.61 -1.54
CA LEU A 643 -19.16 -12.78 -2.99
C LEU A 643 -20.57 -12.42 -3.48
N PRO A 644 -21.68 -12.79 -2.80
CA PRO A 644 -23.01 -12.37 -3.21
C PRO A 644 -23.19 -10.84 -3.27
N GLU A 645 -22.53 -10.10 -2.35
CA GLU A 645 -22.57 -8.63 -2.32
C GLU A 645 -21.80 -7.99 -3.48
N GLN A 646 -20.83 -8.72 -4.04
CA GLN A 646 -19.97 -8.27 -5.14
C GLN A 646 -20.52 -8.65 -6.53
N ILE A 647 -21.68 -9.29 -6.61
CA ILE A 647 -22.33 -9.54 -7.90
C ILE A 647 -22.75 -8.19 -8.49
N ASN A 648 -22.19 -7.87 -9.63
CA ASN A 648 -22.52 -6.64 -10.35
C ASN A 648 -23.98 -6.69 -10.84
N PRO A 649 -24.85 -5.74 -10.48
CA PRO A 649 -26.28 -5.78 -10.81
C PRO A 649 -26.55 -5.66 -12.32
N ARG A 650 -25.65 -5.08 -13.10
CA ARG A 650 -25.77 -4.94 -14.55
C ARG A 650 -25.48 -6.25 -15.30
N THR A 651 -24.45 -6.99 -14.84
CA THR A 651 -23.99 -8.21 -15.52
C THR A 651 -24.49 -9.50 -14.87
N GLY A 652 -24.91 -9.44 -13.60
CA GLY A 652 -25.22 -10.62 -12.79
C GLY A 652 -24.00 -11.47 -12.43
N ARG A 653 -22.78 -10.93 -12.60
CA ARG A 653 -21.52 -11.67 -12.44
C ARG A 653 -20.60 -11.01 -11.42
N VAL A 654 -19.63 -11.76 -10.91
CA VAL A 654 -18.54 -11.27 -10.10
C VAL A 654 -17.35 -10.96 -11.03
N HIS A 655 -16.78 -9.76 -10.89
CA HIS A 655 -15.66 -9.28 -11.67
C HIS A 655 -14.47 -9.06 -10.76
N THR A 656 -13.39 -9.81 -10.97
CA THR A 656 -12.13 -9.57 -10.30
C THR A 656 -11.27 -8.59 -11.09
N SER A 657 -10.31 -7.96 -10.46
CA SER A 657 -9.24 -7.19 -11.11
C SER A 657 -7.94 -7.97 -11.07
N TYR A 658 -7.28 -8.15 -12.22
CA TYR A 658 -5.96 -8.78 -12.34
C TYR A 658 -4.85 -7.74 -12.39
N HIS A 659 -3.79 -7.94 -11.61
CA HIS A 659 -2.66 -7.02 -11.53
C HIS A 659 -1.40 -7.69 -12.09
N GLN A 660 -0.79 -7.06 -13.10
CA GLN A 660 0.45 -7.53 -13.72
C GLN A 660 1.70 -7.07 -12.96
N ALA A 661 1.65 -5.92 -12.30
CA ALA A 661 2.79 -5.22 -11.71
C ALA A 661 2.90 -5.32 -10.19
N VAL A 662 2.37 -6.38 -9.56
CA VAL A 662 2.37 -6.54 -8.09
C VAL A 662 3.32 -7.64 -7.64
N ALA A 663 3.24 -8.83 -8.22
CA ALA A 663 4.09 -9.94 -7.82
C ALA A 663 5.47 -9.84 -8.47
N ALA A 664 6.53 -9.80 -7.67
CA ALA A 664 7.90 -9.64 -8.16
C ALA A 664 8.35 -10.75 -9.13
N THR A 665 7.72 -11.92 -9.08
CA THR A 665 8.04 -13.09 -9.93
C THR A 665 7.39 -13.10 -11.29
N GLY A 666 6.57 -12.10 -11.65
CA GLY A 666 5.82 -12.11 -12.91
C GLY A 666 4.42 -12.73 -12.82
N ARG A 667 4.06 -13.38 -11.70
CA ARG A 667 2.70 -13.93 -11.52
C ARG A 667 1.65 -12.81 -11.50
N LEU A 668 0.46 -13.10 -12.00
CA LEU A 668 -0.70 -12.26 -11.80
C LEU A 668 -1.17 -12.35 -10.33
N SER A 669 -1.66 -11.25 -9.80
CA SER A 669 -2.45 -11.27 -8.58
C SER A 669 -3.87 -10.80 -8.89
N SER A 670 -4.84 -11.18 -8.05
CA SER A 670 -6.22 -10.73 -8.21
C SER A 670 -6.74 -10.08 -6.94
N SER A 671 -7.60 -9.07 -7.11
CA SER A 671 -8.27 -8.39 -6.00
C SER A 671 -9.71 -8.04 -6.36
N ASP A 672 -10.49 -7.74 -5.36
CA ASP A 672 -11.83 -7.16 -5.40
C ASP A 672 -12.88 -7.93 -6.25
N PRO A 673 -13.01 -9.28 -6.02
CA PRO A 673 -12.42 -10.14 -5.01
C PRO A 673 -11.16 -10.90 -5.47
N ASN A 674 -10.32 -11.36 -4.52
CA ASN A 674 -9.23 -12.28 -4.85
C ASN A 674 -9.77 -13.70 -5.07
N LEU A 675 -9.98 -14.08 -6.31
CA LEU A 675 -10.48 -15.38 -6.72
C LEU A 675 -9.38 -16.46 -6.82
N GLN A 676 -8.09 -16.05 -6.86
CA GLN A 676 -6.96 -16.99 -6.91
C GLN A 676 -6.70 -17.71 -5.58
N ASN A 677 -7.26 -17.21 -4.48
CA ASN A 677 -7.04 -17.76 -3.14
C ASN A 677 -8.18 -18.67 -2.62
N ILE A 678 -9.13 -19.05 -3.47
CA ILE A 678 -10.21 -19.98 -3.09
C ILE A 678 -9.60 -21.36 -2.84
N PRO A 679 -9.75 -21.94 -1.63
CA PRO A 679 -9.08 -23.19 -1.29
C PRO A 679 -9.55 -24.39 -2.13
N VAL A 680 -8.60 -25.21 -2.58
CA VAL A 680 -8.85 -26.45 -3.37
C VAL A 680 -8.81 -27.69 -2.50
N ARG A 681 -7.98 -27.67 -1.43
CA ARG A 681 -7.62 -28.90 -0.69
C ARG A 681 -8.65 -29.33 0.34
N THR A 682 -9.44 -28.38 0.88
CA THR A 682 -10.45 -28.68 1.90
C THR A 682 -11.82 -28.92 1.28
N ALA A 683 -12.63 -29.77 1.89
CA ALA A 683 -14.00 -30.04 1.43
C ALA A 683 -14.85 -28.76 1.38
N GLU A 684 -14.72 -27.93 2.41
CA GLU A 684 -15.41 -26.64 2.50
C GLU A 684 -14.96 -25.65 1.43
N GLY A 685 -13.65 -25.59 1.12
CA GLY A 685 -13.11 -24.76 0.05
C GLY A 685 -13.61 -25.19 -1.33
N ARG A 686 -13.62 -26.51 -1.61
CA ARG A 686 -14.18 -27.05 -2.87
C ARG A 686 -15.65 -26.70 -3.04
N ARG A 687 -16.45 -26.71 -1.97
CA ARG A 687 -17.85 -26.31 -2.01
C ARG A 687 -18.04 -24.85 -2.47
N ILE A 688 -17.10 -23.94 -2.17
CA ILE A 688 -17.15 -22.56 -2.69
C ILE A 688 -16.97 -22.57 -4.22
N ARG A 689 -16.07 -23.45 -4.74
CA ARG A 689 -15.90 -23.61 -6.19
C ARG A 689 -17.15 -24.14 -6.89
N GLN A 690 -18.00 -24.94 -6.22
CA GLN A 690 -19.28 -25.38 -6.74
C GLN A 690 -20.26 -24.25 -6.98
N ALA A 691 -20.11 -23.09 -6.32
CA ALA A 691 -20.92 -21.93 -6.56
C ALA A 691 -20.54 -21.14 -7.82
N PHE A 692 -19.37 -21.41 -8.42
CA PHE A 692 -19.01 -20.88 -9.71
C PHE A 692 -19.56 -21.80 -10.79
N VAL A 693 -20.60 -21.35 -11.47
CA VAL A 693 -21.45 -22.20 -12.33
C VAL A 693 -21.43 -21.75 -13.78
N ALA A 694 -21.68 -22.68 -14.69
CA ALA A 694 -21.90 -22.37 -16.10
C ALA A 694 -23.33 -21.81 -16.33
N PRO A 695 -23.53 -20.89 -17.27
CA PRO A 695 -24.86 -20.51 -17.73
C PRO A 695 -25.57 -21.71 -18.37
N LYS A 696 -26.90 -21.62 -18.45
CA LYS A 696 -27.70 -22.66 -19.12
C LYS A 696 -27.27 -22.86 -20.59
N GLY A 697 -26.96 -24.07 -20.99
CA GLY A 697 -26.47 -24.43 -22.33
C GLY A 697 -24.96 -24.28 -22.48
N TYR A 698 -24.24 -24.05 -21.37
CA TYR A 698 -22.79 -23.99 -21.32
C TYR A 698 -22.25 -24.97 -20.28
N LYS A 699 -20.96 -25.26 -20.39
CA LYS A 699 -20.15 -25.96 -19.40
C LYS A 699 -18.98 -25.09 -18.97
N LEU A 700 -18.48 -25.30 -17.74
CA LEU A 700 -17.17 -24.83 -17.37
C LEU A 700 -16.13 -25.84 -17.85
N LEU A 701 -15.06 -25.29 -18.42
CA LEU A 701 -13.89 -26.04 -18.85
C LEU A 701 -12.69 -25.47 -18.09
N ALA A 702 -11.99 -26.32 -17.34
CA ALA A 702 -10.77 -25.98 -16.64
C ALA A 702 -9.58 -26.64 -17.36
N ALA A 703 -8.57 -25.84 -17.72
CA ALA A 703 -7.37 -26.31 -18.37
C ALA A 703 -6.15 -25.94 -17.51
N ASP A 704 -5.49 -26.94 -16.94
CA ASP A 704 -4.37 -26.77 -16.02
C ASP A 704 -3.09 -27.40 -16.54
N TYR A 705 -1.94 -26.75 -16.32
CA TYR A 705 -0.65 -27.32 -16.66
C TYR A 705 -0.24 -28.45 -15.70
N SER A 706 -0.04 -29.63 -16.23
CA SER A 706 0.42 -30.77 -15.45
C SER A 706 1.88 -30.62 -15.04
N GLN A 707 2.12 -30.45 -13.74
CA GLN A 707 3.45 -30.39 -13.12
C GLN A 707 4.40 -29.37 -13.75
N ILE A 708 3.91 -28.18 -14.12
CA ILE A 708 4.66 -27.20 -14.91
C ILE A 708 6.01 -26.83 -14.29
N GLU A 709 6.08 -26.64 -12.97
CA GLU A 709 7.32 -26.22 -12.29
C GLU A 709 8.38 -27.34 -12.33
N LEU A 710 7.99 -28.62 -12.25
CA LEU A 710 8.93 -29.72 -12.42
C LEU A 710 9.41 -29.86 -13.86
N ARG A 711 8.56 -29.59 -14.85
CA ARG A 711 8.94 -29.61 -16.28
C ARG A 711 9.89 -28.44 -16.59
N ILE A 712 9.65 -27.26 -16.00
CA ILE A 712 10.56 -26.12 -16.10
C ILE A 712 11.89 -26.44 -15.41
N MET A 713 11.87 -27.08 -14.23
CA MET A 713 13.09 -27.49 -13.56
C MET A 713 13.90 -28.50 -14.40
N ALA A 714 13.25 -29.48 -15.03
CA ALA A 714 13.90 -30.40 -15.95
C ALA A 714 14.60 -29.65 -17.10
N HIS A 715 13.92 -28.66 -17.68
CA HIS A 715 14.48 -27.82 -18.74
C HIS A 715 15.66 -26.96 -18.27
N LEU A 716 15.52 -26.23 -17.13
CA LEU A 716 16.56 -25.31 -16.63
C LEU A 716 17.79 -26.05 -16.09
N SER A 717 17.58 -27.21 -15.45
CA SER A 717 18.67 -28.02 -14.90
C SER A 717 19.35 -28.90 -15.95
N LYS A 718 18.67 -29.18 -17.06
CA LYS A 718 19.10 -30.19 -18.06
C LYS A 718 19.37 -31.55 -17.43
N ASP A 719 18.67 -31.87 -16.35
CA ASP A 719 18.81 -33.17 -15.66
C ASP A 719 18.25 -34.29 -16.52
N GLU A 720 19.12 -35.24 -16.93
CA GLU A 720 18.73 -36.33 -17.82
C GLU A 720 17.65 -37.24 -17.22
N GLY A 721 17.68 -37.46 -15.87
CA GLY A 721 16.69 -38.29 -15.19
C GLY A 721 15.30 -37.68 -15.26
N LEU A 722 15.18 -36.34 -14.96
CA LEU A 722 13.93 -35.61 -15.05
C LEU A 722 13.45 -35.47 -16.51
N MET A 723 14.36 -35.12 -17.41
CA MET A 723 14.00 -35.01 -18.83
C MET A 723 13.49 -36.34 -19.42
N ASN A 724 14.16 -37.43 -19.09
CA ASN A 724 13.74 -38.77 -19.54
C ASN A 724 12.37 -39.17 -18.95
N ALA A 725 12.14 -38.86 -17.66
CA ALA A 725 10.85 -39.13 -17.05
C ALA A 725 9.71 -38.39 -17.77
N PHE A 726 9.85 -37.11 -18.05
CA PHE A 726 8.79 -36.32 -18.71
C PHE A 726 8.64 -36.61 -20.19
N ARG A 727 9.70 -36.99 -20.90
CA ARG A 727 9.62 -37.40 -22.32
C ARG A 727 8.91 -38.75 -22.50
N ASN A 728 9.00 -39.63 -21.51
CA ASN A 728 8.40 -40.96 -21.56
C ASN A 728 7.13 -41.06 -20.68
N ASP A 729 6.57 -39.94 -20.23
CA ASP A 729 5.36 -39.84 -19.39
C ASP A 729 5.42 -40.70 -18.14
N LEU A 730 6.60 -40.77 -17.53
CA LEU A 730 6.80 -41.51 -16.25
C LEU A 730 6.40 -40.63 -15.07
N ASP A 731 5.75 -41.22 -14.09
CA ASP A 731 5.40 -40.54 -12.83
C ASP A 731 6.66 -40.25 -11.99
N VAL A 732 7.15 -39.03 -12.06
CA VAL A 732 8.33 -38.54 -11.32
C VAL A 732 8.17 -38.78 -9.81
N HIS A 733 6.97 -38.64 -9.24
CA HIS A 733 6.73 -38.82 -7.82
C HIS A 733 6.82 -40.29 -7.42
N THR A 734 6.29 -41.18 -8.24
CA THR A 734 6.41 -42.63 -8.03
C THR A 734 7.86 -43.09 -8.19
N ALA A 735 8.57 -42.57 -9.21
CA ALA A 735 9.99 -42.87 -9.40
C ALA A 735 10.86 -42.42 -8.22
N THR A 736 10.63 -41.19 -7.73
CA THR A 736 11.32 -40.69 -6.52
C THR A 736 10.96 -41.48 -5.28
N ALA A 737 9.70 -41.89 -5.12
CA ALA A 737 9.28 -42.75 -3.98
C ALA A 737 10.00 -44.09 -4.00
N ALA A 738 10.07 -44.75 -5.15
CA ALA A 738 10.74 -46.05 -5.26
C ALA A 738 12.21 -45.98 -4.79
N GLU A 739 12.92 -44.91 -5.23
CA GLU A 739 14.33 -44.68 -4.86
C GLU A 739 14.51 -44.32 -3.37
N VAL A 740 13.73 -43.34 -2.90
CA VAL A 740 13.85 -42.82 -1.53
C VAL A 740 13.47 -43.87 -0.48
N PHE A 741 12.40 -44.63 -0.74
CA PHE A 741 11.91 -45.68 0.16
C PHE A 741 12.47 -47.07 -0.14
N LYS A 742 13.27 -47.21 -1.21
CA LYS A 742 13.91 -48.45 -1.63
C LYS A 742 12.91 -49.60 -1.83
N VAL A 743 11.87 -49.32 -2.59
CA VAL A 743 10.81 -50.27 -3.02
C VAL A 743 10.73 -50.32 -4.53
N GLU A 744 10.21 -51.40 -5.08
CA GLU A 744 9.95 -51.51 -6.50
C GLU A 744 8.85 -50.52 -6.94
N LEU A 745 8.91 -50.01 -8.17
CA LEU A 745 7.95 -49.05 -8.70
C LEU A 745 6.48 -49.48 -8.53
N ALA A 746 6.21 -50.77 -8.71
CA ALA A 746 4.86 -51.35 -8.57
C ALA A 746 4.39 -51.47 -7.14
N GLU A 747 5.31 -51.36 -6.16
CA GLU A 747 5.03 -51.51 -4.73
C GLU A 747 4.90 -50.16 -4.02
N VAL A 748 5.09 -49.05 -4.74
CA VAL A 748 4.96 -47.71 -4.18
C VAL A 748 3.53 -47.44 -3.72
N THR A 749 3.36 -47.23 -2.43
CA THR A 749 2.06 -46.90 -1.82
C THR A 749 1.68 -45.46 -2.08
N SER A 750 0.38 -45.14 -2.01
CA SER A 750 -0.14 -43.77 -2.14
C SER A 750 0.48 -42.80 -1.13
N ASN A 751 0.79 -43.28 0.11
CA ASN A 751 1.44 -42.45 1.11
C ASN A 751 2.90 -42.16 0.76
N GLN A 752 3.64 -43.14 0.29
CA GLN A 752 5.02 -42.95 -0.17
C GLN A 752 5.08 -42.00 -1.37
N ARG A 753 4.17 -42.14 -2.33
CA ARG A 753 4.04 -41.22 -3.45
C ARG A 753 3.73 -39.77 -3.00
N ARG A 754 2.85 -39.62 -1.99
CA ARG A 754 2.54 -38.32 -1.39
C ARG A 754 3.78 -37.68 -0.71
N SER A 755 4.54 -38.49 0.06
CA SER A 755 5.79 -38.06 0.68
C SER A 755 6.84 -37.67 -0.39
N ALA A 756 6.96 -38.45 -1.47
CA ALA A 756 7.84 -38.14 -2.58
C ALA A 756 7.42 -36.85 -3.33
N LYS A 757 6.12 -36.60 -3.46
CA LYS A 757 5.62 -35.31 -3.98
C LYS A 757 6.10 -34.14 -3.08
N ALA A 758 6.02 -34.27 -1.77
CA ALA A 758 6.53 -33.26 -0.84
C ALA A 758 8.07 -33.12 -0.92
N ILE A 759 8.79 -34.21 -1.12
CA ILE A 759 10.25 -34.22 -1.32
C ILE A 759 10.61 -33.48 -2.62
N ASN A 760 10.00 -33.84 -3.76
CA ASN A 760 10.27 -33.23 -5.06
C ASN A 760 10.05 -31.72 -5.02
N PHE A 761 8.87 -31.27 -4.61
CA PHE A 761 8.59 -29.84 -4.52
C PHE A 761 9.42 -29.13 -3.45
N GLY A 762 9.58 -29.75 -2.27
CA GLY A 762 10.37 -29.16 -1.18
C GLY A 762 11.83 -28.91 -1.61
N LEU A 763 12.45 -29.85 -2.27
CA LEU A 763 13.86 -29.78 -2.64
C LEU A 763 14.14 -28.81 -3.79
N ILE A 764 13.28 -28.77 -4.80
CA ILE A 764 13.42 -27.78 -5.88
C ILE A 764 13.24 -26.34 -5.38
N TYR A 765 12.51 -26.16 -4.26
CA TYR A 765 12.37 -24.87 -3.58
C TYR A 765 13.48 -24.59 -2.54
N GLY A 766 14.49 -25.45 -2.43
CA GLY A 766 15.60 -25.28 -1.51
C GLY A 766 15.28 -25.56 -0.05
N MET A 767 14.33 -26.44 0.21
CA MET A 767 13.95 -26.85 1.57
C MET A 767 15.09 -27.63 2.25
N GLY A 768 15.41 -27.25 3.49
CA GLY A 768 16.41 -27.96 4.30
C GLY A 768 15.84 -29.19 5.02
N ALA A 769 16.74 -30.09 5.49
CA ALA A 769 16.40 -31.39 6.09
C ALA A 769 15.46 -31.29 7.31
N GLN A 770 15.61 -30.25 8.14
CA GLN A 770 14.76 -30.07 9.33
C GLN A 770 13.29 -29.83 8.95
N LYS A 771 13.05 -28.96 7.97
CA LYS A 771 11.69 -28.67 7.49
C LYS A 771 11.11 -29.85 6.73
N LEU A 772 11.90 -30.47 5.86
CA LEU A 772 11.47 -31.67 5.13
C LEU A 772 11.08 -32.79 6.08
N GLY A 773 11.91 -33.09 7.11
CA GLY A 773 11.61 -34.13 8.09
C GLY A 773 10.28 -33.86 8.79
N LYS A 774 10.00 -32.63 9.16
CA LYS A 774 8.73 -32.25 9.75
C LYS A 774 7.55 -32.46 8.80
N ASP A 775 7.68 -32.05 7.53
CA ASP A 775 6.61 -32.10 6.54
C ASP A 775 6.21 -33.54 6.15
N ILE A 776 7.16 -34.48 6.21
CA ILE A 776 6.91 -35.92 5.88
C ILE A 776 6.91 -36.85 7.11
N GLY A 777 7.03 -36.28 8.32
CA GLY A 777 6.90 -37.07 9.57
C GLY A 777 8.11 -37.94 9.89
N VAL A 778 9.35 -37.57 9.52
CA VAL A 778 10.59 -38.29 9.81
C VAL A 778 11.59 -37.41 10.55
N ASP A 779 12.56 -38.01 11.21
CA ASP A 779 13.64 -37.27 11.84
C ASP A 779 14.58 -36.57 10.83
N THR A 780 15.31 -35.55 11.28
CA THR A 780 16.19 -34.73 10.42
C THR A 780 17.28 -35.54 9.73
N LYS A 781 17.79 -36.62 10.38
CA LYS A 781 18.86 -37.46 9.82
C LYS A 781 18.31 -38.31 8.65
N THR A 782 17.11 -38.85 8.80
CA THR A 782 16.40 -39.57 7.74
C THR A 782 16.05 -38.64 6.59
N ALA A 783 15.53 -37.46 6.90
CA ALA A 783 15.27 -36.46 5.87
C ALA A 783 16.52 -36.06 5.09
N LYS A 784 17.68 -35.92 5.78
CA LYS A 784 18.95 -35.64 5.11
C LYS A 784 19.36 -36.79 4.16
N ALA A 785 19.19 -38.02 4.59
CA ALA A 785 19.47 -39.16 3.73
C ALA A 785 18.58 -39.18 2.47
N TYR A 786 17.30 -38.81 2.60
CA TYR A 786 16.39 -38.65 1.45
C TYR A 786 16.83 -37.55 0.50
N ILE A 787 17.33 -36.42 1.02
CA ILE A 787 17.89 -35.32 0.22
C ILE A 787 19.11 -35.82 -0.56
N ASP A 788 20.00 -36.56 0.07
CA ASP A 788 21.21 -37.09 -0.59
C ASP A 788 20.84 -38.08 -1.72
N VAL A 789 19.87 -38.97 -1.51
CA VAL A 789 19.35 -39.91 -2.51
C VAL A 789 18.72 -39.15 -3.67
N TYR A 790 17.90 -38.13 -3.40
CA TYR A 790 17.27 -37.29 -4.41
C TYR A 790 18.29 -36.61 -5.33
N PHE A 791 19.31 -35.94 -4.75
CA PHE A 791 20.33 -35.27 -5.54
C PHE A 791 21.37 -36.23 -6.17
N ALA A 792 21.45 -37.46 -5.71
CA ALA A 792 22.21 -38.50 -6.41
C ALA A 792 21.45 -38.98 -7.69
N ARG A 793 20.12 -39.02 -7.62
CA ARG A 793 19.28 -39.33 -8.77
C ARG A 793 19.17 -38.17 -9.77
N TYR A 794 19.09 -36.93 -9.27
CA TYR A 794 18.94 -35.72 -10.07
C TYR A 794 20.10 -34.76 -9.85
N PRO A 795 21.35 -35.12 -10.31
CA PRO A 795 22.53 -34.30 -10.08
C PRO A 795 22.48 -32.94 -10.79
N GLY A 796 21.84 -32.89 -11.98
CA GLY A 796 21.65 -31.66 -12.73
C GLY A 796 20.83 -30.61 -11.98
N VAL A 797 19.89 -31.03 -11.14
CA VAL A 797 19.13 -30.10 -10.29
C VAL A 797 20.05 -29.42 -9.25
N ARG A 798 20.96 -30.18 -8.62
CA ARG A 798 21.94 -29.62 -7.68
C ARG A 798 22.87 -28.62 -8.39
N GLU A 799 23.41 -29.00 -9.54
CA GLU A 799 24.30 -28.14 -10.34
C GLU A 799 23.60 -26.85 -10.77
N TYR A 800 22.33 -26.95 -11.18
CA TYR A 800 21.51 -25.78 -11.50
C TYR A 800 21.39 -24.83 -10.29
N MET A 801 21.09 -25.36 -9.11
CA MET A 801 20.93 -24.54 -7.90
C MET A 801 22.24 -23.83 -7.53
N GLU A 802 23.37 -24.52 -7.58
CA GLU A 802 24.70 -23.96 -7.26
C GLU A 802 25.09 -22.87 -8.27
N ARG A 803 24.92 -23.17 -9.56
CA ARG A 803 25.17 -22.21 -10.66
C ARG A 803 24.29 -20.96 -10.53
N THR A 804 23.01 -21.13 -10.25
CA THR A 804 22.06 -20.02 -10.13
C THR A 804 22.39 -19.11 -8.95
N ARG A 805 22.79 -19.68 -7.79
CA ARG A 805 23.25 -18.88 -6.64
C ARG A 805 24.51 -18.09 -6.98
N ALA A 806 25.48 -18.73 -7.64
CA ALA A 806 26.72 -18.06 -8.04
C ALA A 806 26.47 -16.91 -9.02
N GLN A 807 25.63 -17.15 -10.03
CA GLN A 807 25.22 -16.11 -10.98
C GLN A 807 24.48 -14.95 -10.30
N ALA A 808 23.54 -15.26 -9.39
CA ALA A 808 22.82 -14.25 -8.65
C ALA A 808 23.75 -13.40 -7.77
N ALA A 809 24.75 -14.02 -7.12
CA ALA A 809 25.72 -13.30 -6.31
C ALA A 809 26.64 -12.39 -7.14
N ASP A 810 26.95 -12.79 -8.38
CA ASP A 810 27.81 -12.02 -9.30
C ASP A 810 27.06 -10.83 -9.92
N GLN A 811 25.86 -11.06 -10.48
CA GLN A 811 25.14 -10.07 -11.28
C GLN A 811 24.00 -9.33 -10.53
N GLY A 812 23.64 -9.80 -9.31
CA GLY A 812 22.59 -9.17 -8.48
C GLY A 812 21.16 -9.46 -8.88
N TYR A 813 20.93 -10.32 -9.87
CA TYR A 813 19.59 -10.72 -10.33
C TYR A 813 19.59 -12.16 -10.88
N VAL A 814 18.39 -12.70 -11.09
CA VAL A 814 18.16 -13.95 -11.85
C VAL A 814 17.18 -13.67 -12.98
N GLU A 815 17.20 -14.55 -14.01
CA GLU A 815 16.34 -14.42 -15.18
C GLU A 815 15.44 -15.65 -15.38
N THR A 816 14.23 -15.43 -15.91
CA THR A 816 13.37 -16.50 -16.40
C THR A 816 13.88 -17.01 -17.75
N PHE A 817 13.29 -18.10 -18.24
CA PHE A 817 13.55 -18.61 -19.59
C PHE A 817 13.33 -17.57 -20.71
N PHE A 818 12.40 -16.63 -20.48
CA PHE A 818 12.08 -15.56 -21.43
C PHE A 818 12.89 -14.27 -21.17
N GLY A 819 13.78 -14.23 -20.18
CA GLY A 819 14.65 -13.10 -19.91
C GLY A 819 14.08 -12.05 -18.94
N ARG A 820 12.95 -12.33 -18.27
CA ARG A 820 12.46 -11.48 -17.18
C ARG A 820 13.42 -11.53 -16.01
N ARG A 821 13.77 -10.36 -15.45
CA ARG A 821 14.70 -10.23 -14.32
C ARG A 821 13.99 -10.09 -12.99
N LEU A 822 14.51 -10.78 -11.98
CA LEU A 822 14.24 -10.49 -10.57
C LEU A 822 15.53 -10.06 -9.88
N TYR A 823 15.58 -8.84 -9.41
CA TYR A 823 16.72 -8.30 -8.69
C TYR A 823 16.71 -8.77 -7.22
N LEU A 824 17.91 -9.08 -6.70
CA LEU A 824 18.12 -9.69 -5.38
C LEU A 824 19.11 -8.84 -4.56
N PRO A 825 18.70 -7.69 -4.03
CA PRO A 825 19.60 -6.77 -3.34
C PRO A 825 20.28 -7.40 -2.13
N ASP A 826 19.65 -8.40 -1.49
CA ASP A 826 20.16 -9.05 -0.29
C ASP A 826 21.01 -10.31 -0.57
N ILE A 827 21.30 -10.63 -1.84
CA ILE A 827 22.03 -11.86 -2.21
C ILE A 827 23.45 -11.90 -1.62
N ASN A 828 24.08 -10.73 -1.46
CA ASN A 828 25.40 -10.54 -0.87
C ASN A 828 25.34 -9.92 0.54
N SER A 829 24.18 -10.01 1.24
CA SER A 829 24.04 -9.47 2.60
C SER A 829 24.99 -10.15 3.58
N ASN A 830 25.60 -9.36 4.45
CA ASN A 830 26.43 -9.86 5.55
C ASN A 830 25.61 -10.61 6.62
N LYS A 831 24.28 -10.48 6.62
CA LYS A 831 23.37 -11.18 7.53
C LYS A 831 23.00 -12.55 6.97
N PRO A 832 23.37 -13.66 7.64
CA PRO A 832 23.15 -15.01 7.09
C PRO A 832 21.69 -15.33 6.78
N GLN A 833 20.73 -14.80 7.55
CA GLN A 833 19.31 -15.04 7.33
C GLN A 833 18.77 -14.35 6.08
N GLU A 834 19.17 -13.08 5.84
CA GLU A 834 18.79 -12.32 4.64
C GLU A 834 19.40 -12.97 3.40
N ARG A 835 20.71 -13.27 3.44
CA ARG A 835 21.38 -13.97 2.34
C ARG A 835 20.75 -15.32 2.03
N ALA A 836 20.49 -16.16 3.03
CA ALA A 836 19.83 -17.47 2.82
C ALA A 836 18.40 -17.33 2.26
N ALA A 837 17.68 -16.26 2.59
CA ALA A 837 16.38 -15.98 2.00
C ALA A 837 16.53 -15.58 0.52
N ALA A 838 17.47 -14.68 0.19
CA ALA A 838 17.77 -14.27 -1.18
C ALA A 838 18.27 -15.44 -2.04
N GLU A 839 19.11 -16.33 -1.52
CA GLU A 839 19.57 -17.55 -2.19
C GLU A 839 18.42 -18.51 -2.54
N ARG A 840 17.44 -18.67 -1.63
CA ARG A 840 16.22 -19.45 -1.94
C ARG A 840 15.38 -18.78 -3.01
N THR A 841 15.22 -17.47 -2.94
CA THR A 841 14.52 -16.69 -3.96
C THR A 841 15.22 -16.81 -5.31
N ALA A 842 16.55 -16.77 -5.35
CA ALA A 842 17.35 -16.96 -6.56
C ALA A 842 17.06 -18.29 -7.28
N ILE A 843 16.91 -19.38 -6.53
CA ILE A 843 16.60 -20.71 -7.09
C ILE A 843 15.15 -20.75 -7.62
N ASN A 844 14.19 -20.16 -6.86
CA ASN A 844 12.77 -20.32 -7.15
C ASN A 844 12.26 -19.36 -8.22
N ALA A 845 12.79 -18.14 -8.26
CA ALA A 845 12.27 -17.10 -9.14
C ALA A 845 12.37 -17.42 -10.65
N PRO A 846 13.45 -18.00 -11.16
CA PRO A 846 13.49 -18.39 -12.57
C PRO A 846 12.40 -19.42 -12.94
N MET A 847 12.14 -20.38 -12.06
CA MET A 847 11.13 -21.42 -12.28
C MET A 847 9.72 -20.85 -12.19
N GLN A 848 9.39 -20.15 -11.10
CA GLN A 848 8.07 -19.55 -10.90
C GLN A 848 7.77 -18.46 -11.94
N GLY A 849 8.77 -17.64 -12.27
CA GLY A 849 8.62 -16.59 -13.27
C GLY A 849 8.45 -17.17 -14.69
N THR A 850 9.16 -18.26 -15.01
CA THR A 850 8.97 -18.95 -16.29
C THR A 850 7.55 -19.56 -16.38
N ALA A 851 7.03 -20.15 -15.30
CA ALA A 851 5.64 -20.63 -15.27
C ALA A 851 4.64 -19.47 -15.48
N ALA A 852 4.88 -18.33 -14.83
CA ALA A 852 4.07 -17.13 -15.02
C ALA A 852 4.13 -16.59 -16.47
N ASP A 853 5.29 -16.57 -17.08
CA ASP A 853 5.46 -16.15 -18.46
C ASP A 853 4.75 -17.13 -19.44
N ILE A 854 4.82 -18.44 -19.18
CA ILE A 854 4.13 -19.47 -19.98
C ILE A 854 2.62 -19.29 -19.92
N ILE A 855 2.02 -19.17 -18.72
CA ILE A 855 0.55 -19.00 -18.61
C ILE A 855 0.09 -17.69 -19.26
N LYS A 856 0.85 -16.60 -19.15
CA LYS A 856 0.56 -15.32 -19.82
C LYS A 856 0.56 -15.45 -21.34
N LYS A 857 1.56 -16.13 -21.89
CA LYS A 857 1.63 -16.42 -23.34
C LYS A 857 0.48 -17.33 -23.76
N ALA A 858 0.15 -18.35 -22.97
CA ALA A 858 -0.99 -19.22 -23.22
C ALA A 858 -2.31 -18.44 -23.25
N MET A 859 -2.53 -17.51 -22.30
CA MET A 859 -3.69 -16.63 -22.30
C MET A 859 -3.80 -15.82 -23.61
N VAL A 860 -2.70 -15.25 -24.07
CA VAL A 860 -2.67 -14.48 -25.33
C VAL A 860 -2.97 -15.37 -26.53
N LEU A 861 -2.39 -16.57 -26.60
CA LEU A 861 -2.64 -17.52 -27.72
C LEU A 861 -4.10 -18.00 -27.74
N VAL A 862 -4.64 -18.36 -26.58
CA VAL A 862 -6.03 -18.82 -26.42
C VAL A 862 -7.01 -17.71 -26.78
N ASP A 863 -6.81 -16.50 -26.28
CA ASP A 863 -7.68 -15.36 -26.55
C ASP A 863 -7.66 -14.94 -28.03
N ASN A 864 -6.49 -14.92 -28.65
CA ASN A 864 -6.34 -14.65 -30.09
C ASN A 864 -7.06 -15.71 -30.93
N TRP A 865 -6.92 -16.98 -30.59
CA TRP A 865 -7.63 -18.07 -31.27
C TRP A 865 -9.15 -17.94 -31.09
N LEU A 866 -9.67 -17.74 -29.87
CA LEU A 866 -11.10 -17.57 -29.61
C LEU A 866 -11.67 -16.37 -30.38
N THR A 867 -10.92 -15.25 -30.39
CA THR A 867 -11.31 -14.04 -31.14
C THR A 867 -11.36 -14.30 -32.66
N ALA A 868 -10.39 -15.01 -33.21
CA ALA A 868 -10.30 -15.30 -34.65
C ALA A 868 -11.32 -16.35 -35.10
N SER A 869 -11.59 -17.37 -34.29
CA SER A 869 -12.54 -18.45 -34.62
C SER A 869 -13.99 -18.02 -34.50
N GLY A 870 -14.29 -17.02 -33.65
CA GLY A 870 -15.66 -16.60 -33.35
C GLY A 870 -16.48 -17.65 -32.60
N LEU A 871 -15.83 -18.66 -32.00
CA LEU A 871 -16.49 -19.69 -31.21
C LEU A 871 -17.12 -19.08 -29.94
N ASP A 872 -18.28 -19.60 -29.58
CA ASP A 872 -18.96 -19.17 -28.36
C ASP A 872 -18.35 -19.86 -27.12
N ALA A 873 -17.14 -19.43 -26.82
CA ALA A 873 -16.36 -19.81 -25.66
C ALA A 873 -15.59 -18.59 -25.14
N LYS A 874 -15.43 -18.46 -23.82
CA LYS A 874 -14.85 -17.28 -23.19
C LYS A 874 -14.00 -17.66 -22.00
N VAL A 875 -12.79 -17.13 -21.91
CA VAL A 875 -11.99 -17.24 -20.67
C VAL A 875 -12.63 -16.34 -19.61
N ILE A 876 -12.93 -16.89 -18.45
CA ILE A 876 -13.58 -16.17 -17.34
C ILE A 876 -12.69 -16.00 -16.12
N LEU A 877 -11.75 -16.94 -15.89
CA LEU A 877 -10.81 -16.87 -14.76
C LEU A 877 -9.42 -17.38 -15.20
N GLN A 878 -8.40 -16.80 -14.56
CA GLN A 878 -7.05 -17.34 -14.50
C GLN A 878 -6.68 -17.55 -13.03
N VAL A 879 -6.31 -18.77 -12.64
CA VAL A 879 -5.99 -19.14 -11.26
C VAL A 879 -4.74 -20.01 -11.25
N HIS A 880 -3.63 -19.50 -10.69
CA HIS A 880 -2.33 -20.18 -10.70
C HIS A 880 -1.87 -20.56 -12.12
N ASP A 881 -1.86 -21.84 -12.44
CA ASP A 881 -1.43 -22.38 -13.73
C ASP A 881 -2.64 -22.87 -14.59
N GLU A 882 -3.86 -22.47 -14.18
CA GLU A 882 -5.15 -22.90 -14.74
C GLU A 882 -5.87 -21.75 -15.47
N LEU A 883 -6.52 -22.07 -16.59
CA LEU A 883 -7.50 -21.22 -17.28
C LEU A 883 -8.89 -21.84 -17.13
N VAL A 884 -9.87 -21.05 -16.73
CA VAL A 884 -11.28 -21.48 -16.65
C VAL A 884 -12.08 -20.76 -17.72
N LEU A 885 -12.82 -21.53 -18.50
CA LEU A 885 -13.64 -21.03 -19.60
C LEU A 885 -15.11 -21.40 -19.41
N GLU A 886 -15.99 -20.54 -19.89
CA GLU A 886 -17.37 -20.89 -20.24
C GLU A 886 -17.41 -21.29 -21.72
N VAL A 887 -17.93 -22.48 -22.00
CA VAL A 887 -17.96 -23.05 -23.35
C VAL A 887 -19.36 -23.56 -23.64
N ARG A 888 -19.96 -23.18 -24.77
CA ARG A 888 -21.23 -23.73 -25.19
C ARG A 888 -21.14 -25.27 -25.34
N GLU A 889 -22.14 -26.00 -24.86
CA GLU A 889 -22.08 -27.47 -24.69
C GLU A 889 -21.67 -28.25 -25.97
N ASP A 890 -22.18 -27.81 -27.14
CA ASP A 890 -21.87 -28.42 -28.41
C ASP A 890 -20.43 -28.18 -28.90
N LEU A 891 -19.71 -27.21 -28.33
CA LEU A 891 -18.34 -26.85 -28.68
C LEU A 891 -17.29 -27.45 -27.75
N VAL A 892 -17.69 -28.08 -26.64
CA VAL A 892 -16.79 -28.53 -25.57
C VAL A 892 -15.66 -29.44 -26.11
N ALA A 893 -15.97 -30.36 -26.99
CA ALA A 893 -14.95 -31.30 -27.54
C ALA A 893 -13.90 -30.55 -28.36
N GLU A 894 -14.33 -29.67 -29.27
CA GLU A 894 -13.46 -28.85 -30.12
C GLU A 894 -12.59 -27.91 -29.28
N VAL A 895 -13.22 -27.20 -28.35
CA VAL A 895 -12.49 -26.25 -27.48
C VAL A 895 -11.50 -26.98 -26.59
N SER A 896 -11.85 -28.16 -26.04
CA SER A 896 -10.94 -28.97 -25.20
C SER A 896 -9.68 -29.40 -25.96
N GLU A 897 -9.81 -29.75 -27.23
CA GLU A 897 -8.67 -30.12 -28.06
C GLU A 897 -7.78 -28.92 -28.38
N LYS A 898 -8.40 -27.82 -28.80
CA LYS A 898 -7.68 -26.60 -29.19
C LYS A 898 -7.02 -25.90 -28.05
N ILE A 899 -7.63 -25.88 -26.88
CA ILE A 899 -7.01 -25.26 -25.69
C ILE A 899 -5.75 -26.03 -25.26
N ARG A 900 -5.77 -27.36 -25.31
CA ARG A 900 -4.55 -28.18 -25.11
C ARG A 900 -3.46 -27.81 -26.10
N GLU A 901 -3.81 -27.70 -27.38
CA GLU A 901 -2.87 -27.33 -28.44
C GLU A 901 -2.23 -25.95 -28.17
N HIS A 902 -3.03 -24.92 -27.95
CA HIS A 902 -2.55 -23.56 -27.74
C HIS A 902 -1.76 -23.39 -26.44
N MET A 903 -2.22 -23.97 -25.33
CA MET A 903 -1.49 -23.93 -24.08
C MET A 903 -0.17 -24.71 -24.18
N SER A 904 -0.15 -25.90 -24.77
CA SER A 904 1.09 -26.66 -24.96
C SER A 904 2.10 -25.96 -25.89
N ALA A 905 1.62 -25.13 -26.81
CA ALA A 905 2.45 -24.37 -27.74
C ALA A 905 3.01 -23.06 -27.13
N ALA A 906 2.63 -22.68 -25.92
CA ALA A 906 3.03 -21.40 -25.30
C ALA A 906 4.55 -21.26 -25.06
N ALA A 907 5.26 -22.39 -24.94
CA ALA A 907 6.71 -22.41 -24.83
C ALA A 907 7.29 -23.71 -25.43
N GLN A 908 8.49 -23.61 -25.98
CA GLN A 908 9.27 -24.77 -26.42
C GLN A 908 10.32 -25.11 -25.37
N LEU A 909 10.00 -26.03 -24.46
CA LEU A 909 10.93 -26.60 -23.51
C LEU A 909 11.55 -27.89 -24.05
N ASP A 910 12.62 -28.40 -23.45
CA ASP A 910 13.23 -29.69 -23.81
C ASP A 910 12.37 -30.91 -23.42
N VAL A 911 11.31 -30.64 -22.67
CA VAL A 911 10.28 -31.59 -22.25
C VAL A 911 8.89 -31.06 -22.69
N PRO A 912 7.93 -31.93 -23.02
CA PRO A 912 6.62 -31.45 -23.46
C PRO A 912 5.88 -30.73 -22.32
N LEU A 913 5.16 -29.66 -22.67
CA LEU A 913 4.12 -29.12 -21.82
C LEU A 913 2.85 -29.95 -22.00
N VAL A 914 2.29 -30.41 -20.89
CA VAL A 914 1.06 -31.21 -20.87
C VAL A 914 -0.03 -30.44 -20.16
N VAL A 915 -1.23 -30.45 -20.72
CA VAL A 915 -2.39 -29.71 -20.20
C VAL A 915 -3.52 -30.71 -19.92
N ASP A 916 -3.91 -30.77 -18.68
CA ASP A 916 -5.08 -31.51 -18.23
C ASP A 916 -6.33 -30.65 -18.42
N VAL A 917 -7.40 -31.25 -18.98
CA VAL A 917 -8.64 -30.52 -19.24
C VAL A 917 -9.79 -31.31 -18.59
N GLY A 918 -10.50 -30.62 -17.67
CA GLY A 918 -11.73 -31.12 -17.08
C GLY A 918 -12.93 -30.27 -17.51
N VAL A 919 -14.13 -30.87 -17.43
CA VAL A 919 -15.39 -30.25 -17.84
C VAL A 919 -16.47 -30.56 -16.81
N GLY A 920 -17.23 -29.54 -16.41
CA GLY A 920 -18.30 -29.70 -15.42
C GLY A 920 -19.39 -28.62 -15.52
N ASP A 921 -20.41 -28.76 -14.71
CA ASP A 921 -21.44 -27.74 -14.56
C ASP A 921 -21.00 -26.60 -13.64
N ASN A 922 -20.01 -26.85 -12.84
CA ASN A 922 -19.38 -25.90 -11.92
C ASN A 922 -17.85 -26.09 -11.90
N TRP A 923 -17.16 -25.18 -11.27
CA TRP A 923 -15.69 -25.17 -11.26
C TRP A 923 -15.07 -26.36 -10.48
N ASP A 924 -15.73 -26.87 -9.41
CA ASP A 924 -15.25 -28.03 -8.65
C ASP A 924 -15.31 -29.33 -9.49
N GLU A 925 -16.34 -29.47 -10.32
CA GLU A 925 -16.48 -30.61 -11.27
C GLU A 925 -15.52 -30.53 -12.46
N ALA A 926 -15.20 -29.30 -12.89
CA ALA A 926 -14.27 -29.07 -14.00
C ALA A 926 -12.79 -29.24 -13.60
N HIS A 927 -12.45 -29.21 -12.29
CA HIS A 927 -11.06 -29.26 -11.77
C HIS A 927 -10.65 -30.68 -11.27
#